data_5e12df86b1b2c2d740be896423d8ee12
#
_entry.id   5e12df86b1b2c2d740be896423d8ee12
#
_cell.length_a   1.000
_cell.length_b   1.000
_cell.length_c   1.000
_cell.angle_alpha   90.00
_cell.angle_beta   90.00
_cell.angle_gamma   90.00
#
_symmetry.space_group_name_H-M   'P 1'
#
loop_
_entity.id
_entity.type
_entity.pdbx_description
1 polymer ?
#
loop_
_entity_poly.entity_id
_entity_poly.type
_entity_poly.pdbx_seq_one_letter_code
_entity_poly.pdbx_strand_id
1 'polypeptide(L)'
;MALPSVYSLSTGRSSLTAFGGLNESYACAEAEFTRMQNFSSRGYPALQTRTPRRKMEAVEHCNGMYHLNGMLLCEGTTLRYKADHEETLATPAAEEEIVLKNAVSDSEKIMVGMGTKIILFPDKAAFDTKTGSLTPLGAGWESTGTVTLTPCDAAGRTYTATGHAAKEPDNPTDGQVFLKVINSQVPYSSESVLEVYNETLGSWSAVELNYCKIEATGIGKDFAVWDTVTISGIGANEDGYWKELTGDRVVYAQGDNFVQVKAEPGGDYFYGILTKEGDRLRWQSIDGKGSGLEGSLELFRVERRVPDLDFLTECDNRVWGCSSRENVIYGCKLGDPTNWFSYRGTAADSYAVTVGSDGEFTGAATCMGYALFFKENTLHKLYGSRPADFRLVSVQCRGVAKYASRSLCVIAEVLYYLSNDGVMAWDGSLPVKISGVLDSTWLMNVRGAVGGVLDTRYYLHMRQPSTGETRLLVYDTERQLWHEEDVAGDSEAEGWAMCSTGRQLYQWDGASLWATEPNREADRDTDEAKAALEKNVAFDAVTGDIGLNTPADKYVSRVTLRVDALSYSVVKLQASYHEAVHPDPEGHHRHGRRGTGSLPPEAPEGRGRCDGIWAGHRGHPGGKRAEDGRSLRGLRGRRAGPCKRRRVQPERDPGQRDRTIRPAFQRH
;
A
#
# COMPACT_ATOMS: atom_id res chain seq x y z
N MET A 1 -61.19 -46.92 -33.39
CA MET A 1 -60.73 -45.63 -32.91
C MET A 1 -59.41 -45.90 -32.13
N ALA A 2 -58.26 -45.44 -32.64
CA ALA A 2 -57.03 -45.51 -31.91
C ALA A 2 -57.05 -44.37 -30.88
N LEU A 3 -56.85 -44.71 -29.59
CA LEU A 3 -56.67 -43.69 -28.55
C LEU A 3 -55.44 -42.82 -28.89
N PRO A 4 -55.54 -41.51 -28.72
CA PRO A 4 -54.39 -40.67 -28.93
C PRO A 4 -53.27 -41.08 -27.99
N SER A 5 -52.08 -41.30 -28.53
CA SER A 5 -50.88 -41.60 -27.73
C SER A 5 -50.64 -40.45 -26.76
N VAL A 6 -50.76 -40.71 -25.48
CA VAL A 6 -50.31 -39.77 -24.44
C VAL A 6 -48.78 -39.67 -24.57
N TYR A 7 -48.31 -38.53 -25.07
CA TYR A 7 -46.87 -38.26 -25.03
C TYR A 7 -46.44 -38.29 -23.58
N SER A 8 -45.61 -39.24 -23.21
CA SER A 8 -44.94 -39.25 -21.92
C SER A 8 -43.99 -38.04 -21.89
N LEU A 9 -44.30 -37.04 -21.06
CA LEU A 9 -43.38 -35.96 -20.78
C LEU A 9 -42.10 -36.57 -20.25
N SER A 10 -40.97 -36.34 -20.94
CA SER A 10 -39.66 -36.74 -20.44
C SER A 10 -39.37 -35.98 -19.16
N THR A 11 -39.22 -36.68 -18.05
CA THR A 11 -38.81 -36.07 -16.77
C THR A 11 -37.30 -35.96 -16.74
N GLY A 12 -36.78 -34.74 -16.80
CA GLY A 12 -35.37 -34.44 -16.60
C GLY A 12 -35.08 -34.02 -15.14
N ARG A 13 -33.89 -34.29 -14.68
CA ARG A 13 -33.36 -33.75 -13.41
C ARG A 13 -32.03 -33.04 -13.70
N SER A 14 -31.94 -31.81 -13.25
CA SER A 14 -30.64 -31.06 -13.21
C SER A 14 -30.24 -30.84 -11.76
N SER A 15 -28.96 -30.82 -11.48
CA SER A 15 -28.42 -30.50 -10.16
C SER A 15 -27.19 -29.58 -10.30
N LEU A 16 -27.20 -28.49 -9.59
CA LEU A 16 -26.05 -27.58 -9.44
C LEU A 16 -25.29 -28.03 -8.20
N THR A 17 -24.05 -28.49 -8.38
CA THR A 17 -23.19 -29.01 -7.31
C THR A 17 -22.02 -28.11 -6.98
N ALA A 18 -21.73 -27.14 -7.87
CA ALA A 18 -20.73 -26.09 -7.67
C ALA A 18 -21.29 -24.78 -8.21
N PHE A 19 -20.88 -23.66 -7.64
CA PHE A 19 -21.31 -22.35 -8.11
C PHE A 19 -20.17 -21.64 -8.87
N GLY A 20 -20.51 -20.79 -9.85
CA GLY A 20 -19.58 -20.08 -10.73
C GLY A 20 -19.26 -18.64 -10.29
N GLY A 21 -19.86 -18.15 -9.17
CA GLY A 21 -19.67 -16.80 -8.68
C GLY A 21 -20.59 -15.76 -9.29
N LEU A 22 -20.28 -14.48 -9.03
CA LEU A 22 -21.02 -13.33 -9.56
C LEU A 22 -20.65 -13.10 -11.03
N ASN A 23 -21.69 -13.04 -11.88
CA ASN A 23 -21.56 -12.68 -13.29
C ASN A 23 -22.75 -11.77 -13.68
N GLU A 24 -22.47 -10.48 -13.82
CA GLU A 24 -23.46 -9.44 -14.17
C GLU A 24 -23.64 -9.27 -15.69
N SER A 25 -22.89 -10.04 -16.49
CA SER A 25 -22.99 -9.99 -17.95
C SER A 25 -24.24 -10.69 -18.48
N TYR A 26 -24.59 -10.42 -19.72
CA TYR A 26 -25.70 -11.12 -20.40
C TYR A 26 -25.46 -12.62 -20.59
N ALA A 27 -24.22 -13.07 -20.49
CA ALA A 27 -23.82 -14.47 -20.66
C ALA A 27 -23.71 -15.24 -19.35
N CYS A 28 -24.50 -14.84 -18.33
CA CYS A 28 -24.53 -15.51 -17.03
C CYS A 28 -25.03 -16.96 -17.17
N ALA A 29 -24.20 -17.93 -16.78
CA ALA A 29 -24.52 -19.36 -16.85
C ALA A 29 -25.46 -19.79 -15.72
N GLU A 30 -26.09 -20.98 -15.85
CA GLU A 30 -27.02 -21.53 -14.84
C GLU A 30 -26.40 -21.67 -13.43
N ALA A 31 -25.07 -21.89 -13.35
CA ALA A 31 -24.36 -22.05 -12.09
C ALA A 31 -23.78 -20.72 -11.55
N GLU A 32 -23.88 -19.66 -12.31
CA GLU A 32 -23.44 -18.32 -11.92
C GLU A 32 -24.60 -17.50 -11.37
N PHE A 33 -24.28 -16.36 -10.77
CA PHE A 33 -25.26 -15.49 -10.15
C PHE A 33 -25.21 -14.09 -10.75
N THR A 34 -26.36 -13.59 -11.21
CA THR A 34 -26.48 -12.19 -11.65
C THR A 34 -26.46 -11.21 -10.47
N ARG A 35 -26.69 -11.72 -9.27
CA ARG A 35 -26.55 -11.01 -7.99
C ARG A 35 -26.17 -12.01 -6.92
N MET A 36 -25.16 -11.66 -6.13
CA MET A 36 -24.66 -12.53 -5.08
C MET A 36 -24.10 -11.66 -3.95
N GLN A 37 -24.86 -11.51 -2.87
CA GLN A 37 -24.52 -10.67 -1.74
C GLN A 37 -24.34 -11.51 -0.47
N ASN A 38 -23.23 -11.28 0.25
CA ASN A 38 -22.88 -11.95 1.51
C ASN A 38 -22.74 -13.48 1.41
N PHE A 39 -22.45 -13.97 0.24
CA PHE A 39 -21.94 -15.31 0.03
C PHE A 39 -20.44 -15.29 -0.21
N SER A 40 -19.77 -16.37 0.15
CA SER A 40 -18.32 -16.51 0.08
C SER A 40 -17.92 -17.83 -0.58
N SER A 41 -16.82 -17.83 -1.28
CA SER A 41 -16.20 -19.02 -1.86
C SER A 41 -15.51 -19.95 -0.85
N ARG A 42 -15.49 -19.61 0.45
CA ARG A 42 -14.78 -20.39 1.48
C ARG A 42 -15.26 -21.82 1.62
N GLY A 43 -16.56 -22.03 1.42
CA GLY A 43 -17.18 -23.35 1.44
C GLY A 43 -17.21 -24.06 0.09
N TYR A 44 -16.53 -23.56 -0.93
CA TYR A 44 -16.58 -24.15 -2.27
C TYR A 44 -16.36 -25.67 -2.25
N PRO A 45 -17.14 -26.48 -2.98
CA PRO A 45 -18.15 -26.08 -3.98
C PRO A 45 -19.52 -25.68 -3.42
N ALA A 46 -19.75 -25.77 -2.10
CA ALA A 46 -20.99 -25.32 -1.50
C ALA A 46 -21.02 -23.80 -1.32
N LEU A 47 -22.17 -23.20 -1.58
CA LEU A 47 -22.38 -21.78 -1.36
C LEU A 47 -22.49 -21.52 0.15
N GLN A 48 -21.56 -20.75 0.71
CA GLN A 48 -21.50 -20.43 2.14
C GLN A 48 -21.74 -18.94 2.36
N THR A 49 -22.47 -18.56 3.38
CA THR A 49 -22.55 -17.16 3.80
C THR A 49 -21.24 -16.70 4.43
N ARG A 50 -20.90 -15.41 4.25
CA ARG A 50 -19.75 -14.83 4.96
C ARG A 50 -19.91 -14.94 6.48
N THR A 51 -18.80 -14.90 7.18
CA THR A 51 -18.80 -14.82 8.65
C THR A 51 -19.28 -13.42 9.10
N PRO A 52 -19.98 -13.31 10.26
CA PRO A 52 -20.24 -12.02 10.88
C PRO A 52 -18.92 -11.33 11.18
N ARG A 53 -18.79 -10.04 10.89
CA ARG A 53 -17.64 -9.21 11.26
C ARG A 53 -17.74 -8.79 12.72
N ARG A 54 -16.62 -8.42 13.31
CA ARG A 54 -16.55 -7.92 14.68
C ARG A 54 -16.09 -6.46 14.68
N LYS A 55 -16.85 -5.61 15.37
CA LYS A 55 -16.44 -4.26 15.68
C LYS A 55 -15.33 -4.32 16.74
N MET A 56 -14.16 -3.75 16.45
CA MET A 56 -13.00 -3.75 17.35
C MET A 56 -13.03 -2.52 18.25
N GLU A 57 -12.94 -1.35 17.66
CA GLU A 57 -12.89 -0.07 18.37
C GLU A 57 -13.50 1.05 17.52
N ALA A 58 -13.79 2.18 18.16
CA ALA A 58 -14.17 3.41 17.48
C ALA A 58 -12.90 4.16 17.07
N VAL A 59 -12.84 4.61 15.81
CA VAL A 59 -11.75 5.40 15.24
C VAL A 59 -12.41 6.52 14.42
N GLU A 60 -12.34 7.75 14.92
CA GLU A 60 -13.11 8.86 14.33
C GLU A 60 -12.52 9.33 13.00
N HIS A 61 -11.20 9.33 12.86
CA HIS A 61 -10.52 9.85 11.68
C HIS A 61 -9.25 9.04 11.35
N CYS A 62 -9.38 8.08 10.42
CA CYS A 62 -8.27 7.23 10.01
C CYS A 62 -7.56 7.81 8.78
N ASN A 63 -6.38 8.37 8.99
CA ASN A 63 -5.49 8.86 7.93
C ASN A 63 -4.65 7.75 7.27
N GLY A 64 -4.60 6.58 7.88
CA GLY A 64 -3.92 5.42 7.34
C GLY A 64 -3.70 4.31 8.36
N MET A 65 -3.56 3.09 7.85
CA MET A 65 -3.23 1.90 8.63
C MET A 65 -2.12 1.13 7.93
N TYR A 66 -1.17 0.62 8.69
CA TYR A 66 -0.10 -0.20 8.15
C TYR A 66 0.30 -1.30 9.15
N HIS A 67 0.61 -2.48 8.65
CA HIS A 67 1.04 -3.60 9.48
C HIS A 67 2.51 -3.93 9.22
N LEU A 68 3.31 -3.83 10.27
CA LEU A 68 4.70 -4.28 10.31
C LEU A 68 5.06 -4.63 11.76
N ASN A 69 5.20 -5.91 12.07
CA ASN A 69 5.44 -6.41 13.45
C ASN A 69 4.37 -5.94 14.47
N GLY A 70 3.24 -5.48 13.98
CA GLY A 70 2.14 -4.87 14.70
C GLY A 70 1.35 -3.90 13.81
N MET A 71 0.24 -3.42 14.32
CA MET A 71 -0.64 -2.48 13.63
C MET A 71 -0.27 -1.04 13.99
N LEU A 72 0.11 -0.23 13.02
CA LEU A 72 0.19 1.22 13.12
C LEU A 72 -1.09 1.84 12.58
N LEU A 73 -1.73 2.66 13.40
CA LEU A 73 -2.93 3.43 13.07
C LEU A 73 -2.61 4.92 13.17
N CYS A 74 -2.94 5.67 12.14
CA CYS A 74 -2.84 7.13 12.12
C CYS A 74 -4.24 7.72 12.32
N GLU A 75 -4.55 8.18 13.54
CA GLU A 75 -5.83 8.79 13.91
C GLU A 75 -5.67 10.30 14.02
N GLY A 76 -6.11 11.05 12.99
CA GLY A 76 -5.83 12.48 12.86
C GLY A 76 -4.34 12.77 12.94
N THR A 77 -3.89 13.52 13.97
CA THR A 77 -2.48 13.84 14.23
C THR A 77 -1.77 12.84 15.16
N THR A 78 -2.47 11.80 15.60
CA THR A 78 -1.97 10.83 16.59
C THR A 78 -1.56 9.53 15.90
N LEU A 79 -0.37 9.03 16.23
CA LEU A 79 0.07 7.69 15.86
C LEU A 79 -0.19 6.73 17.03
N ARG A 80 -0.82 5.62 16.74
CA ARG A 80 -1.07 4.53 17.68
C ARG A 80 -0.45 3.25 17.12
N TYR A 81 0.38 2.59 17.89
CA TYR A 81 1.03 1.34 17.48
C TYR A 81 0.81 0.25 18.52
N LYS A 82 0.29 -0.86 18.06
CA LYS A 82 0.09 -2.07 18.85
C LYS A 82 0.89 -3.21 18.25
N ALA A 83 1.88 -3.74 18.98
CA ALA A 83 2.70 -4.83 18.51
C ALA A 83 1.90 -6.14 18.41
N ASP A 84 2.28 -7.02 17.46
CA ASP A 84 1.73 -8.38 17.41
C ASP A 84 2.19 -9.18 18.64
N HIS A 85 1.26 -9.92 19.23
CA HIS A 85 1.62 -10.90 20.26
C HIS A 85 2.11 -12.21 19.62
N GLU A 86 3.33 -12.60 19.93
CA GLU A 86 3.66 -14.02 19.87
C GLU A 86 2.86 -14.76 20.94
N GLU A 87 2.05 -15.73 20.55
CA GLU A 87 1.36 -16.66 21.46
C GLU A 87 2.41 -17.53 22.21
N THR A 88 3.16 -16.95 23.11
CA THR A 88 3.88 -17.70 24.13
C THR A 88 2.94 -17.92 25.31
N LEU A 89 2.82 -19.16 25.75
CA LEU A 89 2.02 -19.65 26.89
C LEU A 89 2.34 -18.99 28.26
N ALA A 90 3.02 -17.87 28.30
CA ALA A 90 3.35 -17.12 29.48
C ALA A 90 2.50 -15.84 29.51
N THR A 91 1.72 -15.72 30.59
CA THR A 91 0.95 -14.59 31.10
C THR A 91 0.92 -13.35 30.19
N PRO A 92 -0.26 -12.90 29.72
CA PRO A 92 -0.36 -11.70 28.93
C PRO A 92 0.16 -10.53 29.76
N ALA A 93 1.35 -10.02 29.41
CA ALA A 93 1.76 -8.69 29.82
C ALA A 93 0.73 -7.74 29.23
N ALA A 94 0.31 -6.74 30.01
CA ALA A 94 -0.60 -5.69 29.54
C ALA A 94 -0.06 -5.17 28.19
N GLU A 95 -0.89 -5.19 27.16
CA GLU A 95 -0.56 -4.70 25.83
C GLU A 95 -0.30 -3.20 25.94
N GLU A 96 0.95 -2.80 26.02
CA GLU A 96 1.31 -1.37 25.99
C GLU A 96 1.17 -0.89 24.54
N GLU A 97 0.06 -0.19 24.28
CA GLU A 97 -0.10 0.57 23.05
C GLU A 97 0.80 1.81 23.12
N ILE A 98 1.63 2.01 22.10
CA ILE A 98 2.43 3.22 21.95
C ILE A 98 1.56 4.29 21.31
N VAL A 99 1.36 5.41 22.03
CA VAL A 99 0.54 6.53 21.56
C VAL A 99 1.39 7.81 21.49
N LEU A 100 1.61 8.31 20.28
CA LEU A 100 2.34 9.54 20.00
C LEU A 100 1.35 10.61 19.54
N LYS A 101 1.03 11.58 20.42
CA LYS A 101 0.08 12.66 20.13
C LYS A 101 0.76 13.80 19.38
N ASN A 102 0.05 14.42 18.44
CA ASN A 102 0.53 15.54 17.61
C ASN A 102 1.88 15.19 16.93
N ALA A 103 2.03 13.95 16.52
CA ALA A 103 3.27 13.43 15.97
C ALA A 103 3.35 13.58 14.44
N VAL A 104 2.19 13.66 13.79
CA VAL A 104 2.07 13.72 12.31
C VAL A 104 1.04 14.75 11.90
N SER A 105 1.04 15.17 10.64
CA SER A 105 0.03 16.04 10.05
C SER A 105 -1.32 15.34 9.97
N ASP A 106 -2.41 16.11 9.98
CA ASP A 106 -3.76 15.58 9.73
C ASP A 106 -4.02 15.49 8.22
N SER A 107 -3.46 14.46 7.61
CA SER A 107 -3.58 14.17 6.16
C SER A 107 -3.45 12.68 5.90
N GLU A 108 -3.96 12.22 4.77
CA GLU A 108 -3.81 10.83 4.34
C GLU A 108 -2.33 10.43 4.29
N LYS A 109 -2.02 9.23 4.82
CA LYS A 109 -0.66 8.70 4.91
C LYS A 109 -0.40 7.66 3.85
N ILE A 110 0.77 7.77 3.23
CA ILE A 110 1.36 6.73 2.42
C ILE A 110 2.49 6.12 3.24
N MET A 111 2.39 4.83 3.47
CA MET A 111 3.28 4.11 4.38
C MET A 111 3.95 2.93 3.68
N VAL A 112 5.20 2.70 3.99
CA VAL A 112 5.96 1.53 3.54
C VAL A 112 6.90 1.05 4.64
N GLY A 113 6.99 -0.27 4.81
CA GLY A 113 7.92 -0.88 5.76
C GLY A 113 9.29 -1.10 5.14
N MET A 114 10.35 -0.80 5.90
CA MET A 114 11.73 -1.16 5.57
C MET A 114 12.46 -1.61 6.84
N GLY A 115 12.79 -2.90 6.93
CA GLY A 115 13.35 -3.49 8.14
C GLY A 115 12.39 -3.39 9.32
N THR A 116 12.75 -2.68 10.39
CA THR A 116 11.89 -2.41 11.56
C THR A 116 11.16 -1.07 11.47
N LYS A 117 11.37 -0.30 10.40
CA LYS A 117 10.87 1.06 10.29
C LYS A 117 9.68 1.12 9.34
N ILE A 118 8.66 1.87 9.73
CA ILE A 118 7.56 2.30 8.87
C ILE A 118 7.83 3.73 8.45
N ILE A 119 7.99 3.93 7.15
CA ILE A 119 8.26 5.25 6.54
C ILE A 119 6.92 5.89 6.19
N LEU A 120 6.72 7.13 6.62
CA LEU A 120 5.47 7.88 6.49
C LEU A 120 5.66 9.13 5.62
N PHE A 121 4.82 9.29 4.62
CA PHE A 121 4.67 10.51 3.83
C PHE A 121 3.22 11.01 3.92
N PRO A 122 2.97 12.32 3.84
CA PRO A 122 3.90 13.41 3.51
C PRO A 122 4.77 13.89 4.66
N ASP A 123 4.64 13.35 5.89
CA ASP A 123 5.38 13.84 7.07
C ASP A 123 6.89 13.63 7.00
N LYS A 124 7.39 12.83 6.05
CA LYS A 124 8.81 12.52 5.86
C LYS A 124 9.44 12.03 7.17
N ALA A 125 8.80 11.06 7.79
CA ALA A 125 9.19 10.50 9.08
C ALA A 125 9.31 8.98 9.02
N ALA A 126 10.06 8.41 9.95
CA ALA A 126 10.22 6.98 10.16
C ALA A 126 9.81 6.60 11.58
N PHE A 127 8.82 5.73 11.70
CA PHE A 127 8.44 5.10 12.97
C PHE A 127 9.17 3.77 13.12
N ASP A 128 9.95 3.60 14.17
CA ASP A 128 10.66 2.34 14.46
C ASP A 128 9.79 1.45 15.37
N THR A 129 9.31 0.32 14.84
CA THR A 129 8.45 -0.62 15.55
C THR A 129 9.13 -1.27 16.74
N LYS A 130 10.47 -1.29 16.79
CA LYS A 130 11.24 -1.87 17.87
C LYS A 130 11.40 -0.93 19.07
N THR A 131 11.56 0.37 18.81
CA THR A 131 11.79 1.38 19.85
C THR A 131 10.56 2.20 20.16
N GLY A 132 9.54 2.18 19.27
CA GLY A 132 8.34 3.01 19.38
C GLY A 132 8.60 4.50 19.14
N SER A 133 9.74 4.86 18.56
CA SER A 133 10.14 6.24 18.32
C SER A 133 9.85 6.67 16.90
N LEU A 134 9.42 7.92 16.75
CA LEU A 134 9.25 8.59 15.46
C LEU A 134 10.42 9.55 15.24
N THR A 135 11.11 9.41 14.11
CA THR A 135 12.25 10.25 13.72
C THR A 135 12.03 10.88 12.36
N PRO A 136 12.38 12.16 12.14
CA PRO A 136 12.31 12.77 10.81
C PRO A 136 13.34 12.13 9.87
N LEU A 137 12.98 11.98 8.60
CA LEU A 137 13.90 11.51 7.56
C LEU A 137 14.89 12.62 7.16
N GLY A 138 14.42 13.85 7.10
CA GLY A 138 15.24 15.02 6.86
C GLY A 138 15.90 15.54 8.12
N ALA A 139 16.92 16.38 7.94
CA ALA A 139 17.52 17.16 9.02
C ALA A 139 17.85 18.55 8.48
N GLY A 140 17.79 19.56 9.34
CA GLY A 140 18.09 20.93 8.96
C GLY A 140 18.73 21.67 10.12
N TRP A 141 19.74 22.45 9.81
CA TRP A 141 20.38 23.37 10.73
C TRP A 141 20.49 24.75 10.10
N GLU A 142 20.15 25.78 10.85
CA GLU A 142 20.26 27.18 10.44
C GLU A 142 21.19 27.95 11.39
N SER A 143 21.98 28.88 10.86
CA SER A 143 22.90 29.67 11.66
C SER A 143 22.19 30.67 12.54
N THR A 144 22.35 30.54 13.87
CA THR A 144 21.86 31.50 14.87
C THR A 144 23.00 32.31 15.49
N GLY A 145 24.26 31.98 15.18
CA GLY A 145 25.45 32.58 15.76
C GLY A 145 26.62 32.54 14.80
N THR A 146 27.84 32.55 15.38
CA THR A 146 29.09 32.49 14.61
C THR A 146 29.24 31.13 13.91
N VAL A 147 29.57 31.17 12.62
CA VAL A 147 29.95 30.04 11.80
C VAL A 147 31.38 30.26 11.31
N THR A 148 32.24 29.27 11.50
CA THR A 148 33.62 29.29 11.03
C THR A 148 33.84 28.19 10.00
N LEU A 149 34.39 28.56 8.85
CA LEU A 149 34.69 27.69 7.73
C LEU A 149 36.21 27.66 7.58
N THR A 150 36.81 26.49 7.84
CA THR A 150 38.28 26.36 7.84
C THR A 150 38.69 25.25 6.87
N PRO A 151 39.57 25.53 5.89
CA PRO A 151 40.19 24.50 5.07
C PRO A 151 40.94 23.50 5.92
N CYS A 152 40.76 22.20 5.64
CA CYS A 152 41.42 21.14 6.39
C CYS A 152 41.82 19.96 5.48
N ASP A 153 42.67 19.08 6.00
CA ASP A 153 43.03 17.84 5.33
C ASP A 153 41.94 16.76 5.51
N ALA A 154 42.15 15.60 4.91
CA ALA A 154 41.20 14.47 5.01
C ALA A 154 40.98 13.98 6.45
N ALA A 155 41.95 14.20 7.35
CA ALA A 155 41.81 13.84 8.76
C ALA A 155 41.17 14.96 9.62
N GLY A 156 40.75 16.08 8.99
CA GLY A 156 40.13 17.21 9.69
C GLY A 156 41.14 18.11 10.40
N ARG A 157 42.45 17.98 10.14
CA ARG A 157 43.47 18.82 10.73
C ARG A 157 43.51 20.16 10.00
N THR A 158 43.50 21.22 10.77
CA THR A 158 43.66 22.61 10.30
C THR A 158 45.11 23.05 10.47
N TYR A 159 45.58 23.96 9.64
CA TYR A 159 46.95 24.41 9.61
C TYR A 159 47.02 25.92 9.73
N THR A 160 48.05 26.42 10.41
CA THR A 160 48.38 27.85 10.48
C THR A 160 49.76 28.04 9.88
N ALA A 161 49.86 28.79 8.81
CA ALA A 161 51.14 29.04 8.18
C ALA A 161 51.96 30.10 8.97
N THR A 162 53.25 29.91 9.07
CA THR A 162 54.15 30.88 9.69
C THR A 162 54.42 32.08 8.80
N GLY A 163 54.12 31.94 7.51
CA GLY A 163 54.27 33.00 6.50
C GLY A 163 54.01 32.48 5.09
N HIS A 164 54.12 33.39 4.13
CA HIS A 164 53.99 33.10 2.71
C HIS A 164 55.07 33.80 1.90
N ALA A 165 55.65 33.12 0.92
CA ALA A 165 56.56 33.71 -0.10
C ALA A 165 56.72 32.73 -1.28
N ALA A 166 57.37 33.21 -2.36
CA ALA A 166 57.67 32.37 -3.53
C ALA A 166 58.77 31.32 -3.25
N LYS A 167 59.56 31.49 -2.18
CA LYS A 167 60.60 30.55 -1.75
C LYS A 167 60.43 30.22 -0.27
N GLU A 168 60.64 28.96 0.07
CA GLU A 168 60.65 28.47 1.43
C GLU A 168 61.76 29.09 2.28
N PRO A 169 61.56 29.14 3.65
CA PRO A 169 62.60 29.59 4.58
C PRO A 169 63.91 28.76 4.50
N ASP A 170 65.06 29.40 4.58
CA ASP A 170 66.34 28.71 4.50
C ASP A 170 66.68 27.86 5.74
N ASN A 171 66.09 28.15 6.92
CA ASN A 171 66.28 27.41 8.17
C ASN A 171 64.94 27.04 8.79
N PRO A 172 64.28 26.07 8.24
CA PRO A 172 62.97 25.62 8.78
C PRO A 172 63.13 24.82 10.07
N THR A 173 62.08 24.80 10.88
CA THR A 173 61.93 23.93 12.07
C THR A 173 61.00 22.77 11.77
N ASP A 174 61.18 21.66 12.46
CA ASP A 174 60.29 20.47 12.29
C ASP A 174 58.84 20.82 12.52
N GLY A 175 57.98 20.39 11.62
CA GLY A 175 56.54 20.69 11.64
C GLY A 175 56.17 22.12 11.22
N GLN A 176 57.12 22.94 10.81
CA GLN A 176 56.84 24.29 10.32
C GLN A 176 55.91 24.24 9.09
N VAL A 177 54.83 25.03 9.15
CA VAL A 177 53.89 25.18 8.04
C VAL A 177 54.17 26.45 7.28
N PHE A 178 54.26 26.39 5.97
CA PHE A 178 54.57 27.50 5.12
C PHE A 178 53.74 27.51 3.83
N LEU A 179 53.29 28.67 3.38
CA LEU A 179 52.53 28.82 2.14
C LEU A 179 53.47 29.27 1.02
N LYS A 180 53.79 28.39 0.09
CA LYS A 180 54.57 28.68 -1.09
C LYS A 180 53.71 29.31 -2.15
N VAL A 181 53.98 30.59 -2.45
CA VAL A 181 53.18 31.38 -3.37
C VAL A 181 53.69 31.22 -4.79
N ILE A 182 52.80 30.81 -5.68
CA ILE A 182 53.09 30.71 -7.12
C ILE A 182 52.78 32.03 -7.82
N ASN A 183 51.62 32.61 -7.48
CA ASN A 183 51.20 33.90 -8.06
C ASN A 183 51.17 34.99 -6.97
N SER A 184 52.11 35.97 -7.04
CA SER A 184 52.19 37.00 -6.03
C SER A 184 51.03 38.01 -6.03
N GLN A 185 50.23 38.06 -7.07
CA GLN A 185 49.03 38.91 -7.12
C GLN A 185 47.90 38.35 -6.28
N VAL A 186 47.83 37.01 -6.17
CA VAL A 186 46.81 36.27 -5.42
C VAL A 186 47.46 35.20 -4.52
N PRO A 187 48.21 35.63 -3.48
CA PRO A 187 49.08 34.74 -2.71
C PRO A 187 48.33 33.63 -1.98
N TYR A 188 47.05 33.82 -1.70
CA TYR A 188 46.22 32.86 -0.96
C TYR A 188 45.31 32.02 -1.85
N SER A 189 45.53 32.10 -3.16
CA SER A 189 44.74 31.31 -4.13
C SER A 189 45.09 29.82 -4.10
N SER A 190 44.24 29.02 -4.69
CA SER A 190 44.43 27.57 -4.87
C SER A 190 45.67 27.20 -5.72
N GLU A 191 46.26 28.16 -6.43
CA GLU A 191 47.53 27.98 -7.16
C GLU A 191 48.74 27.86 -6.22
N SER A 192 48.69 28.45 -5.01
CA SER A 192 49.74 28.34 -3.99
C SER A 192 49.76 26.96 -3.37
N VAL A 193 50.85 26.56 -2.74
CA VAL A 193 51.02 25.24 -2.14
C VAL A 193 51.31 25.39 -0.66
N LEU A 194 50.50 24.79 0.18
CA LEU A 194 50.80 24.67 1.62
C LEU A 194 51.76 23.52 1.85
N GLU A 195 52.84 23.78 2.55
CA GLU A 195 53.90 22.80 2.80
C GLU A 195 54.20 22.71 4.29
N VAL A 196 54.53 21.48 4.74
CA VAL A 196 55.02 21.22 6.10
C VAL A 196 56.41 20.64 6.03
N TYR A 197 57.34 21.22 6.81
CA TYR A 197 58.71 20.76 6.88
C TYR A 197 58.84 19.53 7.79
N ASN A 198 59.57 18.53 7.33
CA ASN A 198 59.92 17.35 8.12
C ASN A 198 61.45 17.33 8.26
N GLU A 199 61.90 17.52 9.49
CA GLU A 199 63.33 17.53 9.84
C GLU A 199 64.03 16.20 9.57
N THR A 200 63.32 15.08 9.83
CA THR A 200 63.87 13.74 9.59
C THR A 200 64.11 13.47 8.11
N LEU A 201 63.25 13.99 7.24
CA LEU A 201 63.43 13.89 5.79
C LEU A 201 64.23 15.02 5.17
N GLY A 202 64.46 16.09 5.91
CA GLY A 202 65.12 17.28 5.45
C GLY A 202 64.42 17.98 4.29
N SER A 203 63.12 17.85 4.19
CA SER A 203 62.32 18.31 3.03
C SER A 203 60.93 18.81 3.42
N TRP A 204 60.44 19.70 2.56
CA TRP A 204 59.04 20.16 2.60
C TRP A 204 58.12 19.17 1.90
N SER A 205 56.94 18.93 2.49
CA SER A 205 55.91 18.06 1.93
C SER A 205 54.63 18.86 1.77
N ALA A 206 54.04 18.81 0.57
CA ALA A 206 52.76 19.48 0.29
C ALA A 206 51.63 18.87 1.12
N VAL A 207 50.73 19.71 1.60
CA VAL A 207 49.51 19.37 2.30
C VAL A 207 48.31 19.69 1.43
N GLU A 208 47.50 18.70 1.15
CA GLU A 208 46.27 18.90 0.39
C GLU A 208 45.12 19.26 1.34
N LEU A 209 44.54 20.45 1.13
CA LEU A 209 43.37 20.95 1.86
C LEU A 209 42.11 20.82 1.01
N ASN A 210 41.72 19.56 0.73
CA ASN A 210 40.55 19.25 -0.13
C ASN A 210 39.24 19.13 0.66
N TYR A 211 39.24 19.54 1.92
CA TYR A 211 38.09 19.51 2.80
C TYR A 211 37.88 20.84 3.50
N CYS A 212 36.62 21.09 3.90
CA CYS A 212 36.28 22.24 4.73
C CYS A 212 35.62 21.73 6.03
N LYS A 213 36.14 22.20 7.15
CA LYS A 213 35.55 22.04 8.46
C LYS A 213 34.65 23.22 8.75
N ILE A 214 33.37 22.98 8.93
CA ILE A 214 32.34 23.98 9.24
C ILE A 214 32.04 23.86 10.72
N GLU A 215 32.36 24.88 11.50
CA GLU A 215 32.20 24.88 12.96
C GLU A 215 31.13 25.90 13.36
N ALA A 216 30.11 25.43 14.05
CA ALA A 216 29.01 26.24 14.62
C ALA A 216 28.31 25.47 15.71
N THR A 217 27.65 26.17 16.64
CA THR A 217 26.93 25.52 17.74
C THR A 217 25.82 24.62 17.25
N GLY A 218 25.91 23.32 17.56
CA GLY A 218 24.90 22.31 17.28
C GLY A 218 24.78 21.85 15.83
N ILE A 219 25.63 22.33 14.92
CA ILE A 219 25.54 22.04 13.47
C ILE A 219 25.59 20.56 13.13
N GLY A 220 26.31 19.75 13.90
CA GLY A 220 26.52 18.35 13.56
C GLY A 220 25.61 17.35 14.28
N LYS A 221 24.67 17.81 15.14
CA LYS A 221 23.86 16.92 16.00
C LYS A 221 22.95 15.99 15.22
N ASP A 222 22.35 16.47 14.12
CA ASP A 222 21.31 15.77 13.37
C ASP A 222 21.83 15.17 12.05
N PHE A 223 23.15 15.26 11.83
CA PHE A 223 23.80 14.69 10.66
C PHE A 223 24.71 13.52 11.05
N ALA A 224 24.86 12.58 10.15
CA ALA A 224 25.75 11.43 10.30
C ALA A 224 26.87 11.46 9.23
N VAL A 225 27.96 10.75 9.52
CA VAL A 225 29.01 10.52 8.52
C VAL A 225 28.41 9.81 7.32
N TRP A 226 28.70 10.30 6.14
CA TRP A 226 28.18 9.86 4.84
C TRP A 226 26.76 10.33 4.50
N ASP A 227 26.18 11.24 5.27
CA ASP A 227 25.01 11.99 4.81
C ASP A 227 25.37 12.88 3.64
N THR A 228 24.44 13.02 2.70
CA THR A 228 24.52 14.07 1.69
C THR A 228 23.68 15.25 2.17
N VAL A 229 24.34 16.38 2.38
CA VAL A 229 23.71 17.62 2.84
C VAL A 229 23.80 18.68 1.76
N THR A 230 22.75 19.50 1.68
CA THR A 230 22.74 20.70 0.84
C THR A 230 23.15 21.89 1.67
N ILE A 231 24.19 22.55 1.28
CA ILE A 231 24.70 23.79 1.91
C ILE A 231 24.22 24.99 1.10
N SER A 232 23.65 26.00 1.76
CA SER A 232 23.12 27.21 1.15
C SER A 232 23.34 28.43 2.03
N GLY A 233 23.15 29.65 1.45
CA GLY A 233 23.27 30.88 2.19
C GLY A 233 24.73 31.36 2.37
N ILE A 234 25.69 30.77 1.66
CA ILE A 234 27.02 31.35 1.47
C ILE A 234 26.92 32.31 0.28
N GLY A 235 27.04 33.60 0.51
CA GLY A 235 26.93 34.60 -0.57
C GLY A 235 27.83 34.24 -1.74
N ALA A 236 27.27 34.11 -2.91
CA ALA A 236 27.98 33.76 -4.12
C ALA A 236 28.78 35.01 -4.60
N ASN A 237 30.05 35.06 -4.28
CA ASN A 237 30.96 35.73 -5.16
C ASN A 237 31.27 34.77 -6.32
N GLU A 238 31.08 35.24 -7.57
CA GLU A 238 31.20 34.39 -8.77
C GLU A 238 32.61 33.79 -8.93
N ASP A 239 33.60 34.31 -8.22
CA ASP A 239 35.01 33.95 -8.32
C ASP A 239 35.60 33.33 -7.02
N GLY A 240 34.79 33.04 -5.98
CA GLY A 240 35.28 32.61 -4.67
C GLY A 240 35.21 31.12 -4.40
N TYR A 241 36.13 30.57 -3.60
CA TYR A 241 36.19 29.24 -3.02
C TYR A 241 34.85 28.81 -2.38
N TRP A 242 34.11 29.74 -1.82
CA TRP A 242 32.84 29.54 -1.14
C TRP A 242 31.71 29.07 -2.06
N LYS A 243 31.81 29.36 -3.35
CA LYS A 243 30.92 28.82 -4.37
C LYS A 243 30.96 27.29 -4.41
N GLU A 244 32.16 26.73 -4.22
CA GLU A 244 32.36 25.28 -4.23
C GLU A 244 31.76 24.59 -3.00
N LEU A 245 31.50 25.31 -1.91
CA LEU A 245 30.80 24.76 -0.75
C LEU A 245 29.27 24.72 -0.92
N THR A 246 28.73 25.56 -1.79
CA THR A 246 27.27 25.61 -2.03
C THR A 246 26.79 24.35 -2.78
N GLY A 247 25.59 23.90 -2.47
CA GLY A 247 24.96 22.71 -3.08
C GLY A 247 25.21 21.45 -2.31
N ASP A 248 25.08 20.28 -2.98
CA ASP A 248 25.11 18.98 -2.32
C ASP A 248 26.56 18.57 -1.99
N ARG A 249 26.81 18.27 -0.73
CA ARG A 249 28.10 17.86 -0.18
C ARG A 249 27.94 16.63 0.70
N VAL A 250 28.97 15.78 0.76
CA VAL A 250 29.00 14.60 1.62
C VAL A 250 29.71 14.95 2.93
N VAL A 251 29.12 14.56 4.05
CA VAL A 251 29.72 14.68 5.38
C VAL A 251 30.74 13.57 5.57
N TYR A 252 32.02 13.91 5.75
CA TYR A 252 33.11 12.95 5.98
C TYR A 252 33.44 12.75 7.45
N ALA A 253 33.24 13.77 8.27
CA ALA A 253 33.33 13.71 9.71
C ALA A 253 32.33 14.67 10.35
N GLN A 254 31.85 14.35 11.53
CA GLN A 254 30.93 15.18 12.28
C GLN A 254 31.22 15.08 13.79
N GLY A 255 30.79 16.07 14.53
CA GLY A 255 30.68 16.11 15.99
C GLY A 255 29.61 17.13 16.34
N ASP A 256 29.23 17.25 17.59
CA ASP A 256 28.11 18.11 18.00
C ASP A 256 28.14 19.53 17.39
N ASN A 257 29.33 20.11 17.23
CA ASN A 257 29.51 21.48 16.81
C ASN A 257 30.32 21.64 15.49
N PHE A 258 30.50 20.57 14.76
CA PHE A 258 31.12 20.66 13.44
C PHE A 258 30.62 19.61 12.47
N VAL A 259 30.72 19.93 11.18
CA VAL A 259 30.65 19.00 10.05
C VAL A 259 31.84 19.23 9.13
N GLN A 260 32.42 18.15 8.60
CA GLN A 260 33.51 18.21 7.61
C GLN A 260 32.95 17.72 6.27
N VAL A 261 33.12 18.55 5.25
CA VAL A 261 32.67 18.22 3.90
C VAL A 261 33.85 18.30 2.93
N LYS A 262 33.80 17.51 1.85
CA LYS A 262 34.77 17.65 0.75
C LYS A 262 34.36 18.84 -0.08
N ALA A 263 35.30 19.76 -0.23
CA ALA A 263 35.20 20.91 -1.12
C ALA A 263 36.40 20.90 -2.06
N GLU A 264 36.15 21.12 -3.34
CA GLU A 264 37.24 21.29 -4.31
C GLU A 264 37.81 22.68 -4.20
N PRO A 265 39.13 22.82 -4.11
CA PRO A 265 39.75 24.12 -3.97
C PRO A 265 39.55 24.97 -5.23
N GLY A 266 39.14 26.19 -5.04
CA GLY A 266 38.97 27.17 -6.10
C GLY A 266 39.04 28.61 -5.58
N GLY A 267 39.47 29.54 -6.40
CA GLY A 267 39.43 30.97 -6.13
C GLY A 267 40.61 31.55 -5.36
N ASP A 268 40.61 32.89 -5.26
CA ASP A 268 41.72 33.70 -4.77
C ASP A 268 41.90 33.69 -3.25
N TYR A 269 40.92 33.22 -2.52
CA TYR A 269 40.87 33.23 -1.05
C TYR A 269 40.87 31.81 -0.42
N PHE A 270 41.43 30.85 -1.13
CA PHE A 270 41.43 29.43 -0.70
C PHE A 270 42.13 29.20 0.64
N TYR A 271 43.34 29.78 0.82
CA TYR A 271 44.11 29.63 2.05
C TYR A 271 43.70 30.66 3.10
N GLY A 272 42.49 30.54 3.60
CA GLY A 272 41.99 31.39 4.66
C GLY A 272 40.82 30.80 5.43
N ILE A 273 40.48 31.41 6.54
CA ILE A 273 39.37 31.08 7.42
C ILE A 273 38.28 32.09 7.18
N LEU A 274 37.08 31.65 6.87
CA LEU A 274 35.91 32.49 6.76
C LEU A 274 35.09 32.40 8.05
N THR A 275 34.83 33.55 8.65
CA THR A 275 33.99 33.65 9.86
C THR A 275 32.77 34.51 9.54
N LYS A 276 31.57 33.94 9.84
CA LYS A 276 30.32 34.66 9.83
C LYS A 276 29.98 35.11 11.24
N GLU A 277 29.82 36.43 11.40
CA GLU A 277 29.33 37.06 12.64
C GLU A 277 28.12 37.95 12.32
N GLY A 278 26.95 37.56 12.77
CA GLY A 278 25.70 38.20 12.33
C GLY A 278 25.54 38.12 10.81
N ASP A 279 25.32 39.24 10.15
CA ASP A 279 25.15 39.34 8.69
C ASP A 279 26.47 39.60 7.95
N ARG A 280 27.59 39.55 8.63
CA ARG A 280 28.89 39.89 8.06
C ARG A 280 29.77 38.66 7.89
N LEU A 281 30.42 38.57 6.74
CA LEU A 281 31.51 37.64 6.47
C LEU A 281 32.84 38.34 6.63
N ARG A 282 33.76 37.74 7.38
CA ARG A 282 35.15 38.15 7.50
C ARG A 282 36.05 37.01 7.05
N TRP A 283 36.93 37.29 6.09
CA TRP A 283 37.98 36.38 5.69
C TRP A 283 39.32 36.77 6.37
N GLN A 284 40.08 35.77 6.80
CA GLN A 284 41.42 35.94 7.33
C GLN A 284 42.33 34.86 6.75
N SER A 285 43.49 35.23 6.22
CA SER A 285 44.47 34.28 5.71
C SER A 285 44.99 33.33 6.80
N ILE A 286 45.39 32.10 6.42
CA ILE A 286 45.89 31.09 7.35
C ILE A 286 47.19 31.47 8.06
N ASP A 287 47.92 32.50 7.58
CA ASP A 287 49.11 33.06 8.23
C ASP A 287 48.81 34.33 9.04
N GLY A 288 47.54 34.75 9.08
CA GLY A 288 47.07 35.91 9.83
C GLY A 288 47.50 37.27 9.25
N LYS A 289 48.14 37.31 8.07
CA LYS A 289 48.71 38.56 7.48
C LYS A 289 47.75 39.22 6.50
N GLY A 290 46.83 38.46 5.94
CA GLY A 290 45.78 38.96 5.04
C GLY A 290 44.42 38.98 5.74
N SER A 291 43.64 40.02 5.50
CA SER A 291 42.23 40.08 5.97
C SER A 291 41.37 40.81 4.95
N GLY A 292 40.12 40.37 4.79
CA GLY A 292 39.15 40.99 3.91
C GLY A 292 37.76 40.91 4.48
N LEU A 293 36.86 41.80 4.03
CA LEU A 293 35.43 41.73 4.28
C LEU A 293 34.77 41.28 2.98
N GLU A 294 34.15 40.14 3.03
CA GLU A 294 33.41 39.57 1.90
C GLU A 294 31.90 39.65 2.15
N GLY A 295 31.31 40.78 1.88
CA GLY A 295 29.90 40.95 1.71
C GLY A 295 29.01 40.71 2.93
N SER A 296 27.69 40.75 2.72
CA SER A 296 26.66 40.33 3.65
C SER A 296 26.20 38.94 3.30
N LEU A 297 25.98 38.10 4.30
CA LEU A 297 25.43 36.75 4.13
C LEU A 297 23.93 36.70 4.38
N GLU A 298 23.27 35.94 3.52
CA GLU A 298 21.99 35.33 3.86
C GLU A 298 22.16 34.27 4.97
N LEU A 299 21.06 33.76 5.46
CA LEU A 299 21.02 32.73 6.50
C LEU A 299 21.75 31.47 6.02
N PHE A 300 22.85 31.09 6.68
CA PHE A 300 23.59 29.87 6.33
C PHE A 300 22.82 28.64 6.80
N ARG A 301 22.60 27.72 5.88
CA ARG A 301 21.81 26.49 6.13
C ARG A 301 22.56 25.24 5.67
N VAL A 302 22.39 24.20 6.45
CA VAL A 302 22.82 22.83 6.11
C VAL A 302 21.61 21.93 6.26
N GLU A 303 21.22 21.27 5.19
CA GLU A 303 19.99 20.46 5.17
C GLU A 303 20.25 19.09 4.54
N ARG A 304 19.75 18.01 5.19
CA ARG A 304 19.58 16.71 4.55
C ARG A 304 18.18 16.64 3.97
N ARG A 305 18.07 16.83 2.66
CA ARG A 305 16.80 16.94 1.95
C ARG A 305 16.15 15.57 1.73
N VAL A 306 14.83 15.55 1.78
CA VAL A 306 13.99 14.42 1.40
C VAL A 306 13.04 14.88 0.30
N PRO A 307 12.94 14.16 -0.85
CA PRO A 307 12.06 14.57 -1.95
C PRO A 307 10.60 14.55 -1.53
N ASP A 308 9.76 15.30 -2.25
CA ASP A 308 8.29 15.21 -2.13
C ASP A 308 7.80 14.07 -2.99
N LEU A 309 7.24 13.04 -2.37
CA LEU A 309 6.85 11.81 -3.03
C LEU A 309 5.34 11.59 -2.90
N ASP A 310 4.70 11.24 -4.02
CA ASP A 310 3.26 10.97 -4.08
C ASP A 310 2.95 9.51 -3.74
N PHE A 311 3.83 8.58 -4.10
CA PHE A 311 3.67 7.14 -3.83
C PHE A 311 4.99 6.51 -3.47
N LEU A 312 4.94 5.49 -2.61
CA LEU A 312 6.10 4.77 -2.09
C LEU A 312 5.96 3.26 -2.30
N THR A 313 7.09 2.60 -2.44
CA THR A 313 7.20 1.15 -2.33
C THR A 313 8.59 0.78 -1.79
N GLU A 314 8.72 -0.39 -1.19
CA GLU A 314 10.03 -0.94 -0.78
C GLU A 314 10.43 -2.06 -1.74
N CYS A 315 11.67 -2.06 -2.17
CA CYS A 315 12.24 -3.14 -2.97
C CYS A 315 13.75 -3.24 -2.70
N ASP A 316 14.20 -4.44 -2.40
CA ASP A 316 15.61 -4.75 -2.14
C ASP A 316 16.28 -3.85 -1.08
N ASN A 317 15.61 -3.68 0.06
CA ASN A 317 16.05 -2.85 1.17
C ASN A 317 16.33 -1.38 0.79
N ARG A 318 15.53 -0.86 -0.16
CA ARG A 318 15.45 0.55 -0.54
C ARG A 318 14.01 1.00 -0.54
N VAL A 319 13.76 2.18 0.00
CA VAL A 319 12.51 2.88 -0.25
C VAL A 319 12.60 3.56 -1.60
N TRP A 320 11.63 3.29 -2.43
CA TRP A 320 11.42 3.91 -3.73
C TRP A 320 10.18 4.78 -3.68
N GLY A 321 10.22 5.90 -4.38
CA GLY A 321 9.05 6.75 -4.50
C GLY A 321 9.06 7.55 -5.79
N CYS A 322 7.93 8.13 -6.13
CA CYS A 322 7.78 8.94 -7.33
C CYS A 322 7.14 10.29 -7.03
N SER A 323 7.60 11.32 -7.74
CA SER A 323 7.10 12.68 -7.67
C SER A 323 6.46 13.06 -9.00
N SER A 324 5.16 13.30 -9.00
CA SER A 324 4.44 13.77 -10.19
C SER A 324 4.83 15.20 -10.56
N ARG A 325 5.13 16.03 -9.56
CA ARG A 325 5.55 17.42 -9.77
C ARG A 325 6.85 17.51 -10.54
N GLU A 326 7.81 16.64 -10.23
CA GLU A 326 9.13 16.63 -10.87
C GLU A 326 9.22 15.62 -12.02
N ASN A 327 8.25 14.70 -12.11
CA ASN A 327 8.22 13.58 -13.03
C ASN A 327 9.46 12.67 -12.87
N VAL A 328 9.85 12.42 -11.61
CA VAL A 328 11.06 11.69 -11.23
C VAL A 328 10.69 10.52 -10.31
N ILE A 329 11.37 9.39 -10.51
CA ILE A 329 11.39 8.27 -9.58
C ILE A 329 12.69 8.35 -8.79
N TYR A 330 12.58 8.32 -7.46
CA TYR A 330 13.67 8.36 -6.51
C TYR A 330 13.84 7.03 -5.79
N GLY A 331 15.08 6.64 -5.52
CA GLY A 331 15.42 5.55 -4.63
C GLY A 331 16.37 6.03 -3.55
N CYS A 332 16.06 5.75 -2.28
CA CYS A 332 16.94 6.10 -1.18
C CYS A 332 18.26 5.30 -1.24
N LYS A 333 19.24 5.66 -0.44
CA LYS A 333 20.45 4.88 -0.22
C LYS A 333 20.12 3.50 0.36
N LEU A 334 20.84 2.46 -0.03
CA LEU A 334 20.60 1.10 0.40
C LEU A 334 20.63 0.99 1.94
N GLY A 335 19.52 0.52 2.51
CA GLY A 335 19.35 0.36 3.96
C GLY A 335 19.17 1.67 4.75
N ASP A 336 19.10 2.83 4.06
CA ASP A 336 19.08 4.13 4.72
C ASP A 336 18.02 5.05 4.09
N PRO A 337 16.81 5.13 4.65
CA PRO A 337 15.71 5.92 4.13
C PRO A 337 15.88 7.44 4.37
N THR A 338 16.93 7.86 5.09
CA THR A 338 17.20 9.27 5.34
C THR A 338 17.99 9.94 4.22
N ASN A 339 18.73 9.16 3.41
CA ASN A 339 19.58 9.65 2.32
C ASN A 339 18.98 9.38 0.94
N TRP A 340 18.61 10.45 0.23
CA TRP A 340 17.99 10.41 -1.11
C TRP A 340 18.87 10.99 -2.22
N PHE A 341 19.96 11.66 -1.86
CA PHE A 341 20.83 12.39 -2.81
C PHE A 341 22.32 11.98 -2.68
N SER A 342 22.58 10.73 -2.26
CA SER A 342 23.94 10.19 -2.17
C SER A 342 24.38 9.63 -3.53
N TYR A 343 25.31 10.32 -4.21
CA TYR A 343 25.80 9.97 -5.55
C TYR A 343 27.33 9.91 -5.55
N ARG A 344 27.88 8.88 -4.91
CA ARG A 344 29.34 8.71 -4.71
C ARG A 344 29.99 7.72 -5.68
N GLY A 345 29.22 7.04 -6.52
CA GLY A 345 29.67 5.97 -7.40
C GLY A 345 29.74 4.60 -6.69
N THR A 346 29.06 4.44 -5.53
CA THR A 346 29.03 3.18 -4.79
C THR A 346 27.76 2.37 -5.08
N ALA A 347 27.79 1.06 -4.82
CA ALA A 347 26.63 0.20 -5.00
C ALA A 347 25.46 0.55 -4.05
N ALA A 348 25.76 1.22 -2.94
CA ALA A 348 24.76 1.62 -1.94
C ALA A 348 24.10 2.97 -2.23
N ASP A 349 24.56 3.73 -3.23
CA ASP A 349 24.10 5.08 -3.49
C ASP A 349 22.62 5.18 -3.80
N SER A 350 22.07 6.36 -3.60
CA SER A 350 20.73 6.76 -4.02
C SER A 350 20.59 6.71 -5.54
N TYR A 351 19.35 6.74 -6.01
CA TYR A 351 19.07 6.76 -7.45
C TYR A 351 17.94 7.75 -7.74
N ALA A 352 18.03 8.41 -8.87
CA ALA A 352 16.98 9.26 -9.39
C ALA A 352 16.92 9.14 -10.91
N VAL A 353 15.74 9.04 -11.47
CA VAL A 353 15.51 8.97 -12.91
C VAL A 353 14.28 9.76 -13.32
N THR A 354 14.45 10.66 -14.27
CA THR A 354 13.35 11.39 -14.89
C THR A 354 12.60 10.49 -15.86
N VAL A 355 11.28 10.55 -15.80
CA VAL A 355 10.39 9.73 -16.62
C VAL A 355 9.85 10.56 -17.78
N GLY A 356 9.95 10.05 -19.00
CA GLY A 356 9.51 10.76 -20.20
C GLY A 356 8.02 10.55 -20.59
N SER A 357 7.25 9.81 -19.79
CA SER A 357 5.82 9.57 -20.06
C SER A 357 4.96 10.72 -19.53
N ASP A 358 3.84 10.97 -20.23
CA ASP A 358 2.85 11.97 -19.83
C ASP A 358 1.99 11.52 -18.65
N GLY A 359 1.38 12.50 -17.97
CA GLY A 359 0.46 12.30 -16.86
C GLY A 359 1.14 12.15 -15.50
N GLU A 360 0.33 12.25 -14.45
CA GLU A 360 0.74 12.09 -13.06
C GLU A 360 0.95 10.61 -12.72
N PHE A 361 1.79 10.33 -11.74
CA PHE A 361 1.83 8.99 -11.16
C PHE A 361 0.52 8.69 -10.42
N THR A 362 0.11 7.44 -10.45
CA THR A 362 -1.16 6.98 -9.86
C THR A 362 -0.99 5.85 -8.85
N GLY A 363 0.24 5.36 -8.67
CA GLY A 363 0.54 4.34 -7.68
C GLY A 363 1.95 3.80 -7.80
N ALA A 364 2.41 3.15 -6.74
CA ALA A 364 3.65 2.38 -6.72
C ALA A 364 3.44 1.07 -5.96
N ALA A 365 4.11 0.01 -6.37
CA ALA A 365 4.05 -1.29 -5.71
C ALA A 365 5.32 -2.10 -6.00
N THR A 366 5.64 -3.03 -5.12
CA THR A 366 6.67 -4.05 -5.38
C THR A 366 6.01 -5.38 -5.63
N CYS A 367 6.34 -6.00 -6.75
CA CYS A 367 5.84 -7.31 -7.10
C CYS A 367 6.93 -8.10 -7.84
N MET A 368 7.07 -9.40 -7.52
CA MET A 368 8.07 -10.29 -8.12
C MET A 368 9.52 -9.75 -8.02
N GLY A 369 9.84 -9.02 -6.95
CA GLY A 369 11.16 -8.40 -6.75
C GLY A 369 11.44 -7.18 -7.62
N TYR A 370 10.44 -6.56 -8.21
CA TYR A 370 10.58 -5.33 -9.00
C TYR A 370 9.79 -4.18 -8.40
N ALA A 371 10.41 -3.01 -8.35
CA ALA A 371 9.69 -1.78 -8.07
C ALA A 371 8.94 -1.32 -9.33
N LEU A 372 7.65 -1.08 -9.17
CA LEU A 372 6.69 -0.74 -10.22
C LEU A 372 6.09 0.62 -9.92
N PHE A 373 6.01 1.49 -10.94
CA PHE A 373 5.39 2.80 -10.85
C PHE A 373 4.36 2.95 -11.95
N PHE A 374 3.17 3.36 -11.55
CA PHE A 374 2.02 3.42 -12.44
C PHE A 374 1.67 4.86 -12.77
N LYS A 375 1.28 5.07 -14.02
CA LYS A 375 0.43 6.15 -14.50
C LYS A 375 -0.83 5.51 -15.09
N GLU A 376 -1.86 6.29 -15.42
CA GLU A 376 -3.13 5.71 -15.90
C GLU A 376 -2.98 4.79 -17.12
N ASN A 377 -2.01 5.08 -18.01
CA ASN A 377 -1.82 4.35 -19.26
C ASN A 377 -0.38 3.83 -19.45
N THR A 378 0.43 3.84 -18.40
CA THR A 378 1.82 3.40 -18.49
C THR A 378 2.24 2.72 -17.19
N LEU A 379 2.96 1.63 -17.32
CA LEU A 379 3.68 0.95 -16.24
C LEU A 379 5.18 1.15 -16.44
N HIS A 380 5.85 1.64 -15.41
CA HIS A 380 7.30 1.73 -15.33
C HIS A 380 7.81 0.63 -14.42
N LYS A 381 8.66 -0.24 -14.93
CA LYS A 381 9.28 -1.33 -14.20
C LYS A 381 10.77 -1.08 -14.07
N LEU A 382 11.26 -1.10 -12.84
CA LEU A 382 12.68 -0.92 -12.55
C LEU A 382 13.38 -2.27 -12.47
N TYR A 383 14.47 -2.40 -13.20
CA TYR A 383 15.37 -3.56 -13.22
C TYR A 383 16.72 -3.18 -12.65
N GLY A 384 17.43 -4.15 -12.09
CA GLY A 384 18.79 -3.98 -11.56
C GLY A 384 18.83 -4.09 -10.04
N SER A 385 20.01 -4.15 -9.46
CA SER A 385 20.24 -4.29 -8.01
C SER A 385 21.07 -3.16 -7.41
N ARG A 386 21.70 -2.34 -8.26
CA ARG A 386 22.56 -1.22 -7.85
C ARG A 386 22.48 -0.08 -8.86
N PRO A 387 22.84 1.16 -8.49
CA PRO A 387 22.70 2.35 -9.35
C PRO A 387 23.33 2.22 -10.73
N ALA A 388 24.46 1.51 -10.85
CA ALA A 388 25.16 1.33 -12.12
C ALA A 388 24.42 0.43 -13.15
N ASP A 389 23.51 -0.42 -12.68
CA ASP A 389 22.76 -1.37 -13.53
C ASP A 389 21.24 -1.15 -13.49
N PHE A 390 20.77 -0.13 -12.76
CA PHE A 390 19.36 0.20 -12.79
C PHE A 390 18.89 0.63 -14.18
N ARG A 391 17.80 0.02 -14.62
CA ARG A 391 17.13 0.30 -15.90
C ARG A 391 15.64 0.43 -15.71
N LEU A 392 15.10 1.56 -16.13
CA LEU A 392 13.65 1.78 -16.16
C LEU A 392 13.10 1.36 -17.52
N VAL A 393 12.18 0.42 -17.53
CA VAL A 393 11.44 -0.01 -18.73
C VAL A 393 10.01 0.47 -18.60
N SER A 394 9.56 1.22 -19.61
CA SER A 394 8.19 1.76 -19.67
C SER A 394 7.37 0.96 -20.68
N VAL A 395 6.19 0.53 -20.26
CA VAL A 395 5.25 -0.24 -21.07
C VAL A 395 3.92 0.49 -21.13
N GLN A 396 3.42 0.71 -22.33
CA GLN A 396 2.07 1.25 -22.54
C GLN A 396 1.05 0.14 -22.24
N CYS A 397 0.28 0.33 -21.18
CA CYS A 397 -0.77 -0.60 -20.77
C CYS A 397 -1.76 0.15 -19.85
N ARG A 398 -2.86 -0.49 -19.49
CA ARG A 398 -3.77 0.05 -18.48
C ARG A 398 -3.11 -0.03 -17.11
N GLY A 399 -2.74 1.14 -16.56
CA GLY A 399 -2.22 1.26 -15.22
C GLY A 399 -3.32 1.52 -14.19
N VAL A 400 -2.93 2.00 -13.02
CA VAL A 400 -3.84 2.29 -11.91
C VAL A 400 -4.67 3.53 -12.24
N ALA A 401 -5.97 3.48 -11.99
CA ALA A 401 -6.84 4.64 -12.17
C ALA A 401 -6.48 5.75 -11.18
N LYS A 402 -6.65 7.00 -11.58
CA LYS A 402 -6.54 8.14 -10.67
C LYS A 402 -7.48 7.92 -9.48
N TYR A 403 -7.02 8.16 -8.26
CA TYR A 403 -7.74 7.88 -6.98
C TYR A 403 -7.91 6.40 -6.60
N ALA A 404 -7.23 5.48 -7.26
CA ALA A 404 -7.28 4.05 -6.95
C ALA A 404 -5.93 3.46 -6.51
N SER A 405 -4.96 4.28 -6.09
CA SER A 405 -3.65 3.84 -5.60
C SER A 405 -3.74 2.81 -4.47
N ARG A 406 -4.70 2.98 -3.57
CA ARG A 406 -4.94 2.06 -2.45
C ARG A 406 -5.60 0.73 -2.86
N SER A 407 -5.97 0.56 -4.14
CA SER A 407 -6.45 -0.73 -4.64
C SER A 407 -5.34 -1.74 -4.94
N LEU A 408 -4.07 -1.30 -4.97
CA LEU A 408 -2.91 -2.14 -5.25
C LEU A 408 -2.72 -3.20 -4.16
N CYS A 409 -2.82 -4.47 -4.53
CA CYS A 409 -2.62 -5.61 -3.64
C CYS A 409 -1.86 -6.73 -4.35
N VAL A 410 -0.91 -7.35 -3.65
CA VAL A 410 -0.16 -8.51 -4.17
C VAL A 410 -0.63 -9.77 -3.49
N ILE A 411 -1.01 -10.78 -4.26
CA ILE A 411 -1.41 -12.11 -3.79
C ILE A 411 -0.68 -13.15 -4.63
N ALA A 412 0.09 -14.02 -3.99
CA ALA A 412 0.84 -15.08 -4.67
C ALA A 412 1.62 -14.57 -5.90
N GLU A 413 2.38 -13.48 -5.73
CA GLU A 413 3.20 -12.84 -6.77
C GLU A 413 2.40 -12.24 -7.96
N VAL A 414 1.08 -12.14 -7.87
CA VAL A 414 0.23 -11.43 -8.83
C VAL A 414 -0.24 -10.13 -8.22
N LEU A 415 -0.10 -9.03 -8.95
CA LEU A 415 -0.55 -7.70 -8.52
C LEU A 415 -1.95 -7.43 -9.07
N TYR A 416 -2.88 -7.10 -8.17
CA TYR A 416 -4.26 -6.74 -8.47
C TYR A 416 -4.50 -5.25 -8.23
N TYR A 417 -5.25 -4.59 -9.12
CA TYR A 417 -5.57 -3.18 -8.99
C TYR A 417 -6.76 -2.75 -9.85
N LEU A 418 -7.34 -1.61 -9.51
CA LEU A 418 -8.38 -0.97 -10.31
C LEU A 418 -7.75 -0.04 -11.36
N SER A 419 -8.10 -0.24 -12.62
CA SER A 419 -7.81 0.64 -13.74
C SER A 419 -9.06 1.36 -14.22
N ASN A 420 -8.91 2.30 -15.15
CA ASN A 420 -10.05 2.97 -15.80
C ASN A 420 -10.96 2.03 -16.63
N ASP A 421 -10.46 0.84 -16.98
CA ASP A 421 -11.22 -0.17 -17.75
C ASP A 421 -11.81 -1.27 -16.85
N GLY A 422 -11.54 -1.25 -15.55
CA GLY A 422 -11.93 -2.27 -14.59
C GLY A 422 -10.76 -2.85 -13.83
N VAL A 423 -10.98 -3.97 -13.15
CA VAL A 423 -9.96 -4.61 -12.31
C VAL A 423 -9.00 -5.44 -13.15
N MET A 424 -7.72 -5.21 -12.91
CA MET A 424 -6.61 -5.84 -13.63
C MET A 424 -5.81 -6.76 -12.73
N ALA A 425 -5.23 -7.80 -13.31
CA ALA A 425 -4.21 -8.66 -12.71
C ALA A 425 -2.93 -8.58 -13.55
N TRP A 426 -1.79 -8.39 -12.89
CA TRP A 426 -0.48 -8.35 -13.53
C TRP A 426 0.44 -9.43 -12.93
N ASP A 427 0.98 -10.29 -13.78
CA ASP A 427 1.80 -11.46 -13.47
C ASP A 427 3.25 -11.34 -13.95
N GLY A 428 3.71 -10.13 -14.24
CA GLY A 428 5.04 -9.87 -14.80
C GLY A 428 5.02 -9.56 -16.31
N SER A 429 3.94 -9.85 -17.01
CA SER A 429 3.71 -9.57 -18.43
C SER A 429 2.84 -8.31 -18.64
N LEU A 430 1.86 -8.36 -19.53
CA LEU A 430 0.87 -7.31 -19.69
C LEU A 430 -0.31 -7.53 -18.73
N PRO A 431 -0.89 -6.46 -18.15
CA PRO A 431 -2.05 -6.60 -17.29
C PRO A 431 -3.25 -7.21 -18.02
N VAL A 432 -3.93 -8.15 -17.38
CA VAL A 432 -5.11 -8.82 -17.89
C VAL A 432 -6.33 -8.36 -17.11
N LYS A 433 -7.41 -8.01 -17.81
CA LYS A 433 -8.69 -7.64 -17.19
C LYS A 433 -9.38 -8.86 -16.60
N ILE A 434 -9.64 -8.88 -15.30
CA ILE A 434 -10.34 -9.96 -14.58
C ILE A 434 -11.80 -9.63 -14.27
N SER A 435 -12.21 -8.39 -14.43
CA SER A 435 -13.58 -7.92 -14.16
C SER A 435 -14.50 -7.95 -15.39
N GLY A 436 -14.20 -8.80 -16.38
CA GLY A 436 -15.03 -8.88 -17.62
C GLY A 436 -16.46 -9.34 -17.39
N VAL A 437 -16.72 -10.02 -16.29
CA VAL A 437 -18.05 -10.51 -15.89
C VAL A 437 -18.85 -9.52 -15.03
N LEU A 438 -18.23 -8.41 -14.60
CA LEU A 438 -18.85 -7.39 -13.76
C LEU A 438 -19.44 -6.25 -14.62
N ASP A 439 -20.35 -5.48 -14.05
CA ASP A 439 -20.92 -4.30 -14.71
C ASP A 439 -19.84 -3.25 -15.00
N SER A 440 -19.43 -3.20 -16.27
CA SER A 440 -18.41 -2.25 -16.72
C SER A 440 -18.87 -0.79 -16.62
N THR A 441 -20.17 -0.52 -16.77
CA THR A 441 -20.74 0.83 -16.66
C THR A 441 -20.63 1.34 -15.22
N TRP A 442 -20.88 0.47 -14.25
CA TRP A 442 -20.70 0.81 -12.86
C TRP A 442 -19.23 1.08 -12.53
N LEU A 443 -18.32 0.19 -12.95
CA LEU A 443 -16.88 0.31 -12.70
C LEU A 443 -16.24 1.57 -13.29
N MET A 444 -16.67 2.01 -14.46
CA MET A 444 -16.13 3.24 -15.09
C MET A 444 -16.47 4.53 -14.32
N ASN A 445 -17.47 4.51 -13.46
CA ASN A 445 -17.91 5.67 -12.68
C ASN A 445 -17.33 5.71 -11.26
N VAL A 446 -16.52 4.73 -10.88
CA VAL A 446 -15.85 4.69 -9.59
C VAL A 446 -14.80 5.79 -9.48
N ARG A 447 -14.72 6.44 -8.32
CA ARG A 447 -13.73 7.49 -8.00
C ARG A 447 -13.18 7.32 -6.57
N GLY A 448 -12.82 6.16 -6.23
CA GLY A 448 -12.19 5.79 -4.96
C GLY A 448 -12.23 4.30 -4.83
N ALA A 449 -11.08 3.71 -4.56
CA ALA A 449 -10.96 2.29 -4.37
C ALA A 449 -9.92 1.97 -3.30
N VAL A 450 -10.27 1.06 -2.41
CA VAL A 450 -9.39 0.57 -1.36
C VAL A 450 -9.37 -0.95 -1.43
N GLY A 451 -8.17 -1.51 -1.52
CA GLY A 451 -7.93 -2.95 -1.57
C GLY A 451 -7.46 -3.51 -0.25
N GLY A 452 -7.75 -4.79 -0.04
CA GLY A 452 -7.24 -5.57 1.07
C GLY A 452 -7.09 -7.02 0.69
N VAL A 453 -6.27 -7.75 1.43
CA VAL A 453 -5.98 -9.16 1.20
C VAL A 453 -6.35 -9.97 2.43
N LEU A 454 -7.09 -11.04 2.23
CA LEU A 454 -7.31 -12.04 3.27
C LEU A 454 -7.22 -13.44 2.67
N ASP A 455 -6.22 -14.19 3.08
CA ASP A 455 -5.82 -15.46 2.46
C ASP A 455 -5.52 -15.27 0.95
N THR A 456 -6.22 -15.98 0.09
CA THR A 456 -6.10 -15.90 -1.38
C THR A 456 -7.20 -15.02 -2.01
N ARG A 457 -7.81 -14.13 -1.24
CA ARG A 457 -8.90 -13.28 -1.70
C ARG A 457 -8.51 -11.83 -1.71
N TYR A 458 -8.80 -11.19 -2.84
CA TYR A 458 -8.68 -9.77 -3.04
C TYR A 458 -10.01 -9.09 -2.72
N TYR A 459 -10.04 -8.30 -1.66
CA TYR A 459 -11.17 -7.46 -1.28
C TYR A 459 -10.99 -6.09 -1.91
N LEU A 460 -12.01 -5.58 -2.55
CA LEU A 460 -11.98 -4.29 -3.23
C LEU A 460 -13.25 -3.50 -2.88
N HIS A 461 -13.10 -2.53 -1.99
CA HIS A 461 -14.12 -1.53 -1.71
C HIS A 461 -14.06 -0.42 -2.73
N MET A 462 -15.22 -0.03 -3.27
CA MET A 462 -15.33 1.01 -4.28
C MET A 462 -16.56 1.88 -4.03
N ARG A 463 -16.48 3.15 -4.40
CA ARG A 463 -17.57 4.12 -4.30
C ARG A 463 -17.77 4.87 -5.60
N GLN A 464 -19.03 5.10 -5.96
CA GLN A 464 -19.45 6.04 -6.99
C GLN A 464 -19.85 7.38 -6.37
N PRO A 465 -19.14 8.49 -6.61
CA PRO A 465 -19.49 9.79 -6.03
C PRO A 465 -20.85 10.33 -6.50
N SER A 466 -21.26 9.97 -7.73
CA SER A 466 -22.51 10.47 -8.33
C SER A 466 -23.77 9.92 -7.69
N THR A 467 -23.74 8.70 -7.21
CA THR A 467 -24.88 7.99 -6.58
C THR A 467 -24.71 7.80 -5.10
N GLY A 468 -23.50 7.95 -4.56
CA GLY A 468 -23.14 7.55 -3.20
C GLY A 468 -23.06 6.03 -3.01
N GLU A 469 -23.33 5.23 -4.03
CA GLU A 469 -23.34 3.77 -3.96
C GLU A 469 -21.95 3.23 -3.69
N THR A 470 -21.87 2.29 -2.74
CA THR A 470 -20.64 1.59 -2.37
C THR A 470 -20.80 0.10 -2.60
N ARG A 471 -19.73 -0.54 -3.06
CA ARG A 471 -19.69 -2.01 -3.23
C ARG A 471 -18.38 -2.56 -2.67
N LEU A 472 -18.46 -3.69 -2.01
CA LEU A 472 -17.31 -4.49 -1.59
C LEU A 472 -17.30 -5.78 -2.41
N LEU A 473 -16.49 -5.79 -3.46
CA LEU A 473 -16.28 -6.95 -4.31
C LEU A 473 -15.11 -7.78 -3.79
N VAL A 474 -15.24 -9.09 -3.88
CA VAL A 474 -14.22 -10.03 -3.45
C VAL A 474 -13.90 -10.98 -4.59
N TYR A 475 -12.63 -11.05 -4.97
CA TYR A 475 -12.12 -11.96 -5.99
C TYR A 475 -11.36 -13.11 -5.33
N ASP A 476 -11.82 -14.32 -5.52
CA ASP A 476 -11.09 -15.53 -5.12
C ASP A 476 -10.08 -15.89 -6.21
N THR A 477 -8.80 -15.71 -5.92
CA THR A 477 -7.73 -15.88 -6.92
C THR A 477 -7.49 -17.34 -7.28
N GLU A 478 -7.79 -18.29 -6.39
CA GLU A 478 -7.67 -19.73 -6.66
C GLU A 478 -8.80 -20.25 -7.54
N ARG A 479 -10.01 -19.74 -7.32
CA ARG A 479 -11.23 -20.16 -8.03
C ARG A 479 -11.52 -19.30 -9.25
N GLN A 480 -10.88 -18.12 -9.33
CA GLN A 480 -11.10 -17.13 -10.38
C GLN A 480 -12.57 -16.69 -10.48
N LEU A 481 -13.21 -16.50 -9.35
CA LEU A 481 -14.61 -16.09 -9.27
C LEU A 481 -14.78 -14.86 -8.39
N TRP A 482 -15.80 -14.07 -8.73
CA TRP A 482 -16.21 -12.91 -7.97
C TRP A 482 -17.38 -13.24 -7.04
N HIS A 483 -17.44 -12.56 -5.92
CA HIS A 483 -18.64 -12.45 -5.09
C HIS A 483 -18.70 -11.05 -4.47
N GLU A 484 -19.85 -10.68 -3.92
CA GLU A 484 -20.06 -9.38 -3.29
C GLU A 484 -20.41 -9.57 -1.83
N GLU A 485 -19.83 -8.74 -0.97
CA GLU A 485 -20.20 -8.62 0.43
C GLU A 485 -20.77 -7.24 0.68
N ASP A 486 -21.61 -7.08 1.70
CA ASP A 486 -21.96 -5.76 2.19
C ASP A 486 -20.74 -5.08 2.83
N VAL A 487 -20.76 -3.76 2.87
CA VAL A 487 -19.73 -3.00 3.57
C VAL A 487 -19.92 -3.12 5.08
N ALA A 488 -18.84 -3.05 5.84
CA ALA A 488 -18.93 -3.00 7.29
C ALA A 488 -19.51 -1.65 7.74
N GLY A 489 -20.28 -1.63 8.81
CA GLY A 489 -20.78 -0.41 9.44
C GLY A 489 -21.74 0.41 8.57
N ASP A 490 -21.49 1.71 8.42
CA ASP A 490 -22.32 2.64 7.67
C ASP A 490 -21.83 2.76 6.21
N SER A 491 -22.70 2.43 5.28
CA SER A 491 -22.41 2.50 3.84
C SER A 491 -22.31 3.94 3.31
N GLU A 492 -22.79 4.94 4.07
CA GLU A 492 -22.76 6.35 3.68
C GLU A 492 -21.45 7.06 4.05
N ALA A 493 -20.57 6.41 4.82
CA ALA A 493 -19.29 6.98 5.23
C ALA A 493 -18.43 7.38 4.02
N GLU A 494 -17.78 8.53 4.09
CA GLU A 494 -16.93 9.04 3.01
C GLU A 494 -15.53 8.43 3.01
N GLY A 495 -15.06 7.96 4.16
CA GLY A 495 -13.73 7.41 4.33
C GLY A 495 -13.73 5.89 4.46
N TRP A 496 -12.79 5.24 3.79
CA TRP A 496 -12.54 3.81 3.91
C TRP A 496 -11.05 3.53 3.95
N ALA A 497 -10.63 2.61 4.80
CA ALA A 497 -9.28 2.08 4.84
C ALA A 497 -9.29 0.57 5.10
N MET A 498 -8.31 -0.12 4.57
CA MET A 498 -8.11 -1.55 4.81
C MET A 498 -6.64 -1.82 5.14
N CYS A 499 -6.41 -2.73 6.07
CA CYS A 499 -5.08 -3.19 6.41
C CYS A 499 -5.07 -4.72 6.57
N SER A 500 -4.18 -5.35 5.83
CA SER A 500 -4.00 -6.81 5.84
C SER A 500 -2.80 -7.17 6.72
N THR A 501 -3.00 -8.07 7.68
CA THR A 501 -1.94 -8.54 8.59
C THR A 501 -1.43 -9.95 8.24
N GLY A 502 -1.82 -10.47 7.06
CA GLY A 502 -1.56 -11.85 6.67
C GLY A 502 -2.48 -12.89 7.33
N ARG A 503 -2.96 -12.66 8.54
CA ARG A 503 -3.93 -13.52 9.26
C ARG A 503 -5.33 -12.92 9.27
N GLN A 504 -5.44 -11.58 9.22
CA GLN A 504 -6.66 -10.81 9.37
C GLN A 504 -6.72 -9.70 8.32
N LEU A 505 -7.92 -9.29 7.96
CA LEU A 505 -8.19 -8.05 7.24
C LEU A 505 -8.99 -7.14 8.15
N TYR A 506 -8.41 -6.00 8.50
CA TYR A 506 -9.10 -4.94 9.21
C TYR A 506 -9.66 -3.93 8.22
N GLN A 507 -10.89 -3.48 8.49
CA GLN A 507 -11.64 -2.53 7.66
C GLN A 507 -12.09 -1.37 8.54
N TRP A 508 -11.83 -0.15 8.12
CA TRP A 508 -12.36 1.06 8.74
C TRP A 508 -13.49 1.61 7.89
N ASP A 509 -14.65 1.89 8.52
CA ASP A 509 -15.89 2.29 7.86
C ASP A 509 -16.18 3.81 7.95
N GLY A 510 -15.20 4.63 8.33
CA GLY A 510 -15.38 6.05 8.59
C GLY A 510 -15.62 6.42 10.07
N ALA A 511 -15.90 5.43 10.93
CA ALA A 511 -16.18 5.65 12.35
C ALA A 511 -15.62 4.55 13.26
N SER A 512 -15.37 3.37 12.72
CA SER A 512 -15.01 2.21 13.53
C SER A 512 -14.12 1.23 12.75
N LEU A 513 -13.28 0.54 13.48
CA LEU A 513 -12.44 -0.54 12.96
C LEU A 513 -13.15 -1.88 13.12
N TRP A 514 -13.16 -2.70 12.06
CA TRP A 514 -13.80 -4.00 11.99
C TRP A 514 -12.81 -5.10 11.62
N ALA A 515 -12.88 -6.24 12.32
CA ALA A 515 -12.18 -7.47 11.94
C ALA A 515 -13.07 -8.33 11.04
N THR A 516 -12.57 -8.71 9.87
CA THR A 516 -13.34 -9.52 8.89
C THR A 516 -13.55 -10.94 9.38
N GLU A 517 -12.57 -11.54 10.07
CA GLU A 517 -12.61 -12.92 10.59
C GLU A 517 -12.44 -12.96 12.11
N PRO A 518 -13.49 -12.69 12.88
CA PRO A 518 -13.39 -12.60 14.33
C PRO A 518 -12.92 -13.89 15.01
N ASN A 519 -13.07 -15.04 14.38
CA ASN A 519 -12.58 -16.32 14.91
C ASN A 519 -11.05 -16.43 14.94
N ARG A 520 -10.34 -15.50 14.28
CA ARG A 520 -8.87 -15.42 14.26
C ARG A 520 -8.30 -14.52 15.35
N GLU A 521 -9.17 -13.76 16.04
CA GLU A 521 -8.77 -12.89 17.14
C GLU A 521 -8.50 -13.71 18.42
N ALA A 522 -7.48 -13.29 19.16
CA ALA A 522 -7.05 -13.99 20.38
C ALA A 522 -8.12 -13.99 21.50
N ASP A 523 -8.87 -12.90 21.61
CA ASP A 523 -9.92 -12.67 22.62
C ASP A 523 -11.34 -13.08 22.18
N ARG A 524 -11.46 -13.83 21.08
CA ARG A 524 -12.73 -14.22 20.43
C ARG A 524 -13.78 -14.84 21.33
N ASP A 525 -13.36 -15.47 22.42
CA ASP A 525 -14.23 -16.22 23.32
C ASP A 525 -14.78 -15.37 24.48
N THR A 526 -14.32 -14.12 24.64
CA THR A 526 -14.85 -13.20 25.66
C THR A 526 -16.30 -12.80 25.36
N ASP A 527 -17.05 -12.44 26.39
CA ASP A 527 -18.45 -12.02 26.21
C ASP A 527 -18.53 -10.67 25.47
N GLU A 528 -17.57 -9.77 25.68
CA GLU A 528 -17.41 -8.49 24.98
C GLU A 528 -17.17 -8.72 23.48
N ALA A 529 -16.27 -9.61 23.13
CA ALA A 529 -15.96 -9.95 21.73
C ALA A 529 -17.19 -10.53 21.01
N LYS A 530 -17.94 -11.42 21.70
CA LYS A 530 -19.20 -11.98 21.16
C LYS A 530 -20.30 -10.94 21.03
N ALA A 531 -20.38 -9.97 21.94
CA ALA A 531 -21.34 -8.88 21.88
C ALA A 531 -21.06 -7.89 20.74
N ALA A 532 -19.79 -7.74 20.37
CA ALA A 532 -19.34 -6.88 19.29
C ALA A 532 -19.51 -7.47 17.86
N LEU A 533 -19.95 -8.72 17.76
CA LEU A 533 -20.25 -9.35 16.46
C LEU A 533 -21.49 -8.75 15.79
N GLU A 534 -21.46 -8.66 14.47
CA GLU A 534 -22.66 -8.37 13.67
C GLU A 534 -23.78 -9.35 14.03
N LYS A 535 -24.96 -8.82 14.39
CA LYS A 535 -26.08 -9.63 14.87
C LYS A 535 -26.76 -10.43 13.76
N ASN A 536 -26.83 -9.84 12.56
CA ASN A 536 -27.52 -10.43 11.42
C ASN A 536 -26.69 -10.21 10.15
N VAL A 537 -26.47 -11.28 9.39
CA VAL A 537 -25.91 -11.23 8.04
C VAL A 537 -27.05 -11.53 7.07
N ALA A 538 -27.53 -10.49 6.39
CA ALA A 538 -28.50 -10.66 5.31
C ALA A 538 -27.78 -11.19 4.08
N PHE A 539 -28.33 -12.19 3.39
CA PHE A 539 -27.77 -12.73 2.17
C PHE A 539 -28.81 -12.82 1.06
N ASP A 540 -28.37 -12.62 -0.18
CA ASP A 540 -29.21 -12.66 -1.37
C ASP A 540 -28.42 -13.22 -2.56
N ALA A 541 -29.03 -14.11 -3.34
CA ALA A 541 -28.43 -14.61 -4.57
C ALA A 541 -29.48 -14.82 -5.64
N VAL A 542 -29.17 -14.42 -6.86
CA VAL A 542 -30.03 -14.58 -8.03
C VAL A 542 -29.22 -15.34 -9.07
N THR A 543 -29.63 -16.58 -9.37
CA THR A 543 -28.97 -17.40 -10.39
C THR A 543 -29.15 -16.84 -11.79
N GLY A 544 -28.27 -17.22 -12.70
CA GLY A 544 -28.55 -17.12 -14.14
C GLY A 544 -29.81 -17.89 -14.52
N ASP A 545 -30.27 -17.70 -15.72
CA ASP A 545 -31.48 -18.34 -16.22
C ASP A 545 -31.29 -19.88 -16.33
N ILE A 546 -32.20 -20.62 -15.74
CA ILE A 546 -32.15 -22.09 -15.73
C ILE A 546 -32.91 -22.64 -16.92
N GLY A 547 -32.19 -22.86 -18.02
CA GLY A 547 -32.73 -23.35 -19.30
C GLY A 547 -32.78 -24.88 -19.41
N LEU A 548 -32.11 -25.63 -18.50
CA LEU A 548 -32.03 -27.08 -18.51
C LEU A 548 -31.58 -27.66 -19.87
N ASN A 549 -30.80 -26.94 -20.61
CA ASN A 549 -30.29 -27.29 -21.95
C ASN A 549 -31.35 -27.62 -23.01
N THR A 550 -32.56 -27.09 -22.87
CA THR A 550 -33.65 -27.29 -23.84
C THR A 550 -34.40 -25.98 -24.09
N PRO A 551 -34.66 -25.61 -25.35
CA PRO A 551 -35.48 -24.46 -25.68
C PRO A 551 -36.99 -24.68 -25.55
N ALA A 552 -37.42 -25.93 -25.30
CA ALA A 552 -38.85 -26.28 -25.21
C ALA A 552 -39.45 -25.77 -23.90
N ASP A 553 -40.77 -25.63 -23.88
CA ASP A 553 -41.58 -25.33 -22.70
C ASP A 553 -41.28 -26.29 -21.57
N LYS A 554 -41.14 -25.77 -20.35
CA LYS A 554 -40.76 -26.53 -19.18
C LYS A 554 -41.78 -26.38 -18.06
N TYR A 555 -42.04 -27.46 -17.39
CA TYR A 555 -42.79 -27.48 -16.14
C TYR A 555 -41.87 -27.94 -15.01
N VAL A 556 -41.58 -27.05 -14.08
CA VAL A 556 -40.78 -27.40 -12.89
C VAL A 556 -41.71 -27.89 -11.81
N SER A 557 -41.69 -29.19 -11.56
CA SER A 557 -42.55 -29.83 -10.54
C SER A 557 -41.95 -29.77 -9.14
N ARG A 558 -40.62 -29.70 -9.03
CA ARG A 558 -39.93 -29.74 -7.73
C ARG A 558 -38.59 -29.03 -7.80
N VAL A 559 -38.32 -28.19 -6.81
CA VAL A 559 -37.00 -27.65 -6.49
C VAL A 559 -36.58 -28.20 -5.14
N THR A 560 -35.37 -28.75 -5.05
CA THR A 560 -34.81 -29.25 -3.80
C THR A 560 -33.58 -28.42 -3.47
N LEU A 561 -33.57 -27.76 -2.29
CA LEU A 561 -32.46 -27.03 -1.74
C LEU A 561 -31.91 -27.80 -0.54
N ARG A 562 -30.61 -28.06 -0.53
CA ARG A 562 -29.94 -28.63 0.65
C ARG A 562 -29.28 -27.48 1.40
N VAL A 563 -29.65 -27.33 2.66
CA VAL A 563 -29.14 -26.28 3.54
C VAL A 563 -28.57 -26.93 4.79
N ASP A 564 -27.33 -26.58 5.12
CA ASP A 564 -26.72 -26.88 6.42
C ASP A 564 -26.68 -25.60 7.25
N ALA A 565 -27.60 -25.45 8.18
CA ALA A 565 -27.74 -24.26 9.00
C ALA A 565 -27.04 -24.49 10.35
N LEU A 566 -25.91 -23.80 10.56
CA LEU A 566 -25.16 -23.82 11.83
C LEU A 566 -25.87 -23.04 12.94
N SER A 567 -26.78 -22.13 12.58
CA SER A 567 -27.57 -21.29 13.48
C SER A 567 -28.98 -21.11 12.92
N TYR A 568 -29.87 -20.52 13.68
CA TYR A 568 -31.21 -20.20 13.17
C TYR A 568 -31.11 -19.31 11.93
N SER A 569 -31.64 -19.77 10.82
CA SER A 569 -31.62 -19.07 9.54
C SER A 569 -32.98 -19.14 8.89
N VAL A 570 -33.41 -18.04 8.28
CA VAL A 570 -34.64 -17.99 7.47
C VAL A 570 -34.23 -17.90 6.01
N VAL A 571 -34.59 -18.91 5.22
CA VAL A 571 -34.33 -18.97 3.79
C VAL A 571 -35.66 -18.85 3.03
N LYS A 572 -35.75 -17.86 2.14
CA LYS A 572 -36.88 -17.67 1.23
C LYS A 572 -36.43 -17.95 -0.19
N LEU A 573 -37.11 -18.89 -0.84
CA LEU A 573 -36.90 -19.19 -2.26
C LEU A 573 -37.97 -18.50 -3.10
N GLN A 574 -37.55 -17.77 -4.13
CA GLN A 574 -38.44 -17.15 -5.10
C GLN A 574 -38.06 -17.63 -6.51
N ALA A 575 -39.05 -17.90 -7.34
CA ALA A 575 -38.87 -18.22 -8.74
C ALA A 575 -39.52 -17.12 -9.59
N SER A 576 -38.80 -16.67 -10.64
CA SER A 576 -39.38 -15.83 -11.68
C SER A 576 -39.32 -16.59 -13.01
N TYR A 577 -40.27 -16.33 -13.87
CA TYR A 577 -40.30 -16.88 -15.21
C TYR A 577 -40.66 -15.78 -16.21
N HIS A 578 -40.16 -15.93 -17.41
CA HIS A 578 -40.53 -15.06 -18.54
C HIS A 578 -41.71 -15.71 -19.25
N GLU A 579 -42.81 -15.00 -19.40
CA GLU A 579 -43.87 -15.41 -20.33
C GLU A 579 -43.41 -15.12 -21.76
N ALA A 580 -43.55 -16.09 -22.67
CA ALA A 580 -43.29 -15.83 -24.07
C ALA A 580 -44.24 -14.73 -24.59
N VAL A 581 -43.68 -13.85 -25.32
CA VAL A 581 -44.46 -12.88 -26.11
C VAL A 581 -45.01 -13.65 -27.33
N HIS A 582 -46.23 -14.19 -27.23
CA HIS A 582 -46.89 -14.66 -28.43
C HIS A 582 -47.24 -13.44 -29.28
N PRO A 583 -46.83 -13.34 -30.54
CA PRO A 583 -47.32 -12.31 -31.44
C PRO A 583 -48.84 -12.54 -31.55
N ASP A 584 -49.61 -11.56 -31.09
CA ASP A 584 -51.03 -11.55 -31.30
C ASP A 584 -51.27 -11.63 -32.83
N PRO A 585 -52.13 -12.51 -33.33
CA PRO A 585 -52.39 -12.59 -34.77
C PRO A 585 -52.94 -11.30 -35.37
N GLU A 586 -53.28 -10.31 -34.53
CA GLU A 586 -53.73 -8.97 -34.95
C GLU A 586 -52.68 -7.89 -34.89
N GLY A 587 -51.39 -8.22 -34.63
CA GLY A 587 -50.28 -7.30 -34.75
C GLY A 587 -50.13 -6.27 -33.60
N HIS A 588 -50.80 -6.45 -32.48
CA HIS A 588 -50.60 -5.64 -31.30
C HIS A 588 -49.49 -6.20 -30.41
N HIS A 589 -48.33 -5.58 -30.34
CA HIS A 589 -47.25 -5.92 -29.39
C HIS A 589 -47.71 -5.65 -27.96
N ARG A 590 -48.11 -6.69 -27.23
CA ARG A 590 -48.22 -6.64 -25.76
C ARG A 590 -46.86 -6.86 -25.12
N HIS A 591 -46.37 -5.88 -24.41
CA HIS A 591 -45.19 -6.05 -23.56
C HIS A 591 -45.45 -7.11 -22.54
N GLY A 592 -44.66 -8.20 -22.55
CA GLY A 592 -44.71 -9.28 -21.58
C GLY A 592 -44.58 -8.75 -20.15
N ARG A 593 -45.56 -9.09 -19.29
CA ARG A 593 -45.43 -8.79 -17.86
C ARG A 593 -44.58 -9.84 -17.20
N ARG A 594 -43.56 -9.38 -16.44
CA ARG A 594 -42.83 -10.25 -15.52
C ARG A 594 -43.77 -10.71 -14.43
N GLY A 595 -44.11 -12.00 -14.40
CA GLY A 595 -44.87 -12.59 -13.34
C GLY A 595 -43.96 -12.99 -12.18
N THR A 596 -44.18 -12.46 -10.99
CA THR A 596 -43.54 -12.95 -9.77
C THR A 596 -44.53 -13.82 -8.99
N GLY A 597 -44.29 -15.10 -8.95
CA GLY A 597 -45.05 -16.01 -8.07
C GLY A 597 -44.32 -16.20 -6.75
N SER A 598 -44.89 -15.79 -5.63
CA SER A 598 -44.36 -16.14 -4.31
C SER A 598 -44.75 -17.56 -3.94
N LEU A 599 -43.78 -18.38 -3.59
CA LEU A 599 -44.00 -19.67 -2.97
C LEU A 599 -44.48 -19.49 -1.51
N PRO A 600 -45.33 -20.35 -0.97
CA PRO A 600 -45.82 -20.22 0.40
C PRO A 600 -44.65 -20.18 1.41
N PRO A 601 -44.74 -19.34 2.44
CA PRO A 601 -43.62 -18.90 3.23
C PRO A 601 -43.12 -19.83 4.32
N GLU A 602 -43.66 -21.01 4.53
CA GLU A 602 -43.29 -21.79 5.72
C GLU A 602 -42.72 -23.17 5.39
N ALA A 603 -41.40 -23.30 5.62
CA ALA A 603 -40.81 -24.57 5.96
C ALA A 603 -41.06 -24.84 7.45
N PRO A 604 -41.41 -26.06 7.86
CA PRO A 604 -41.71 -26.36 9.27
C PRO A 604 -40.49 -26.06 10.15
N GLU A 605 -40.73 -25.37 11.26
CA GLU A 605 -39.75 -25.13 12.30
C GLU A 605 -39.22 -26.48 12.81
N GLY A 606 -37.96 -26.72 12.63
CA GLY A 606 -37.29 -27.78 13.33
C GLY A 606 -36.45 -28.72 12.48
N ARG A 607 -35.18 -28.77 12.90
CA ARG A 607 -34.16 -29.75 12.52
C ARG A 607 -33.62 -29.63 11.10
N GLY A 608 -32.60 -28.86 10.96
CA GLY A 608 -31.42 -28.87 10.12
C GLY A 608 -31.38 -29.56 8.74
N ARG A 609 -32.49 -30.08 8.22
CA ARG A 609 -32.57 -30.59 6.85
C ARG A 609 -33.95 -30.25 6.27
N CYS A 610 -33.94 -29.36 5.29
CA CYS A 610 -35.09 -29.11 4.46
C CYS A 610 -34.99 -29.94 3.18
N ASP A 611 -35.63 -31.10 3.12
CA ASP A 611 -35.79 -31.85 1.88
C ASP A 611 -37.10 -31.42 1.20
N GLY A 612 -37.02 -30.58 0.20
CA GLY A 612 -38.05 -30.31 -0.78
C GLY A 612 -39.05 -29.21 -0.49
N ILE A 613 -38.91 -28.14 -1.23
CA ILE A 613 -39.98 -27.14 -1.40
C ILE A 613 -40.76 -27.49 -2.68
N TRP A 614 -42.07 -27.76 -2.52
CA TRP A 614 -42.93 -28.00 -3.66
C TRP A 614 -43.31 -26.70 -4.34
N ALA A 615 -42.85 -26.50 -5.57
CA ALA A 615 -43.35 -25.45 -6.44
C ALA A 615 -44.56 -26.02 -7.21
N GLY A 616 -45.68 -26.15 -6.53
CA GLY A 616 -46.91 -26.60 -7.16
C GLY A 616 -47.83 -25.41 -7.41
N HIS A 617 -47.95 -24.98 -8.65
CA HIS A 617 -49.11 -24.19 -9.05
C HIS A 617 -50.29 -25.17 -9.23
N ARG A 618 -51.28 -25.15 -8.36
CA ARG A 618 -52.59 -25.67 -8.71
C ARG A 618 -53.27 -24.68 -9.64
N GLY A 619 -52.88 -24.75 -10.91
CA GLY A 619 -53.60 -24.04 -11.95
C GLY A 619 -54.90 -24.80 -12.23
N HIS A 620 -56.01 -24.07 -12.33
CA HIS A 620 -57.23 -24.60 -12.98
C HIS A 620 -56.88 -25.12 -14.38
N PRO A 621 -57.61 -26.14 -14.89
CA PRO A 621 -57.37 -26.70 -16.21
C PRO A 621 -57.80 -25.70 -17.29
N GLY A 622 -56.93 -24.90 -17.72
CA GLY A 622 -57.05 -23.85 -18.70
C GLY A 622 -55.66 -23.27 -19.01
N GLY A 623 -54.70 -24.21 -19.14
CA GLY A 623 -53.29 -23.94 -19.05
C GLY A 623 -52.73 -23.05 -20.17
N LYS A 624 -52.07 -22.03 -19.76
CA LYS A 624 -51.01 -21.41 -20.57
C LYS A 624 -49.70 -22.10 -20.25
N ARG A 625 -49.07 -22.69 -21.26
CA ARG A 625 -47.73 -23.25 -21.18
C ARG A 625 -46.74 -22.10 -21.03
N ALA A 626 -45.88 -22.18 -20.02
CA ALA A 626 -44.78 -21.27 -19.87
C ALA A 626 -43.64 -21.69 -20.82
N GLU A 627 -43.15 -20.78 -21.62
CA GLU A 627 -41.99 -20.97 -22.50
C GLU A 627 -40.66 -20.71 -21.78
N ASP A 628 -39.63 -21.17 -22.42
CA ASP A 628 -38.25 -21.14 -22.03
C ASP A 628 -37.80 -19.85 -21.33
N GLY A 629 -37.01 -19.97 -20.30
CA GLY A 629 -36.40 -18.85 -19.62
C GLY A 629 -36.86 -18.69 -18.16
N ARG A 630 -36.99 -19.75 -17.41
CA ARG A 630 -37.30 -19.64 -15.98
C ARG A 630 -36.05 -19.31 -15.19
N SER A 631 -36.02 -18.13 -14.57
CA SER A 631 -35.01 -17.80 -13.59
C SER A 631 -35.53 -18.04 -12.18
N LEU A 632 -34.76 -18.79 -11.39
CA LEU A 632 -34.98 -18.89 -9.96
C LEU A 632 -34.37 -17.64 -9.31
N ARG A 633 -35.21 -16.77 -8.80
CA ARG A 633 -34.76 -15.65 -8.00
C ARG A 633 -34.73 -16.03 -6.53
N GLY A 634 -33.61 -15.82 -5.96
CA GLY A 634 -33.42 -15.38 -4.62
C GLY A 634 -33.55 -16.39 -3.52
N LEU A 635 -32.42 -16.59 -2.93
CA LEU A 635 -32.31 -17.03 -1.57
C LEU A 635 -32.16 -15.79 -0.70
N ARG A 636 -33.22 -15.34 -0.03
CA ARG A 636 -33.14 -14.35 1.03
C ARG A 636 -33.21 -15.04 2.36
N GLY A 637 -32.15 -14.90 3.14
CA GLY A 637 -32.14 -15.45 4.49
C GLY A 637 -31.59 -14.44 5.49
N ARG A 638 -32.13 -14.47 6.67
CA ARG A 638 -31.59 -13.76 7.82
C ARG A 638 -31.12 -14.76 8.85
N ARG A 639 -29.92 -14.63 9.35
CA ARG A 639 -29.50 -15.30 10.58
C ARG A 639 -30.18 -14.60 11.75
N ALA A 640 -30.91 -15.33 12.55
CA ALA A 640 -31.34 -14.89 13.87
C ALA A 640 -30.34 -15.38 14.91
N GLY A 641 -30.15 -14.62 15.97
CA GLY A 641 -29.17 -14.90 17.03
C GLY A 641 -29.38 -16.29 17.69
N PRO A 642 -28.39 -16.75 18.46
CA PRO A 642 -28.32 -18.12 18.92
C PRO A 642 -29.49 -18.46 19.84
N CYS A 643 -30.26 -19.45 19.46
CA CYS A 643 -31.26 -20.06 20.35
C CYS A 643 -30.52 -20.87 21.43
N LYS A 644 -30.79 -20.59 22.69
CA LYS A 644 -30.25 -21.36 23.82
C LYS A 644 -30.62 -22.82 23.67
N ARG A 645 -29.68 -23.67 23.33
CA ARG A 645 -29.84 -25.13 23.35
C ARG A 645 -29.98 -25.62 24.79
N ARG A 646 -31.08 -26.24 25.12
CA ARG A 646 -31.11 -27.22 26.22
C ARG A 646 -30.24 -28.42 25.80
N ARG A 647 -29.11 -28.62 26.51
CA ARG A 647 -28.31 -29.84 26.39
C ARG A 647 -29.13 -31.02 26.80
N VAL A 648 -29.43 -31.90 25.87
CA VAL A 648 -29.68 -33.32 26.16
C VAL A 648 -28.34 -34.00 25.89
N GLN A 649 -27.72 -34.53 26.92
CA GLN A 649 -26.50 -35.36 26.78
C GLN A 649 -26.90 -36.66 26.08
N PRO A 650 -26.23 -37.10 25.04
CA PRO A 650 -26.29 -38.47 24.60
C PRO A 650 -25.29 -39.29 25.42
N GLU A 651 -25.73 -40.40 25.95
CA GLU A 651 -24.91 -41.48 26.50
C GLU A 651 -23.84 -41.90 25.50
N ARG A 652 -22.63 -42.01 25.99
CA ARG A 652 -21.45 -42.49 25.24
C ARG A 652 -21.55 -43.99 25.05
N ASP A 653 -21.62 -44.44 23.83
CA ASP A 653 -21.28 -45.79 23.44
C ASP A 653 -19.80 -45.82 22.99
N PRO A 654 -18.94 -46.63 23.62
CA PRO A 654 -17.51 -46.67 23.31
C PRO A 654 -17.25 -47.72 22.22
N GLY A 655 -17.15 -47.29 20.99
CA GLY A 655 -16.64 -48.19 19.96
C GLY A 655 -16.97 -47.88 18.51
N GLN A 656 -16.52 -46.77 17.99
CA GLN A 656 -16.34 -46.69 16.54
C GLN A 656 -15.11 -45.84 16.19
N ARG A 657 -14.19 -46.53 15.54
CA ARG A 657 -12.93 -45.96 15.03
C ARG A 657 -13.22 -45.08 13.82
N ASP A 658 -12.60 -43.92 13.83
CA ASP A 658 -12.42 -43.02 12.71
C ASP A 658 -11.98 -43.77 11.45
N ARG A 659 -12.72 -43.64 10.37
CA ARG A 659 -12.30 -43.95 9.01
C ARG A 659 -12.38 -42.69 8.18
N THR A 660 -11.26 -41.96 8.13
CA THR A 660 -10.99 -40.96 7.12
C THR A 660 -10.84 -41.67 5.75
N ILE A 661 -11.75 -41.43 4.85
CA ILE A 661 -11.60 -41.86 3.44
C ILE A 661 -10.88 -40.71 2.71
N ARG A 662 -9.63 -40.94 2.35
CA ARG A 662 -8.91 -40.15 1.33
C ARG A 662 -9.23 -40.71 -0.05
N PRO A 663 -9.54 -39.90 -1.06
CA PRO A 663 -9.55 -40.38 -2.45
C PRO A 663 -8.12 -40.53 -2.97
N ALA A 664 -7.81 -41.70 -3.50
CA ALA A 664 -6.56 -41.98 -4.20
C ALA A 664 -6.65 -41.45 -5.63
N PHE A 665 -5.73 -40.59 -5.99
CA PHE A 665 -5.45 -40.26 -7.41
C PHE A 665 -4.54 -41.33 -7.99
N GLN A 666 -5.01 -42.06 -8.99
CA GLN A 666 -4.17 -42.84 -9.91
C GLN A 666 -3.74 -41.94 -11.07
N ARG A 667 -2.42 -41.88 -11.27
CA ARG A 667 -1.81 -41.32 -12.48
C ARG A 667 -1.87 -42.41 -13.60
N HIS A 668 -2.29 -42.01 -14.74
CA HIS A 668 -1.76 -42.47 -16.01
C HIS A 668 -1.54 -41.23 -16.90
#